data_c99100cf7c083bbec5fc9e3cb6b0340e
#
_entry.id   c99100cf7c083bbec5fc9e3cb6b0340e
#
_cell.length_a   1.000
_cell.length_b   1.000
_cell.length_c   1.000
_cell.angle_alpha   90.00
_cell.angle_beta   90.00
_cell.angle_gamma   90.00
#
_symmetry.space_group_name_H-M   'P 1'
#
loop_
_entity.id
_entity.type
_entity.pdbx_description
1 polymer ?
#
loop_
_entity_poly.entity_id
_entity_poly.type
_entity_poly.pdbx_seq_one_letter_code
_entity_poly.pdbx_strand_id
1 'polypeptide(L)'
;MKLQFKSALCALSCALFSLLPAEAVVIYPQPQHNGMRSVTTRVKEVQILMRTAESKGGLWERLPNVPEGYAIDITPGKLTIYANDETGRYYARQSIIQMLYNVQDATVAHNDVFADKSLREVTQLGELPMGILVDWPDLPSRGVVEGYYGAPWSFESRCSIFRFMGRNKMNTYIYAPKDDPYHHGKGCYKPYPQEKAAELKDLIAYAHRNHVRFVWAIHPANTVRWQENGGRNQLDALCTKLQQMYDLGVRNFGVLVDDSSGEIGKAERQVQLTNYILENFIRKHPDVNQTLIMCPTGYNRSWTNDKFLRTLGSGLDKSIPVMWTGDTVVHDITLPGQKWVNERVQRPTFIWWNWPCNDFKRSRLSMGRTYGLDTAPEMKEQMSGFVANPMEHAEASKVGLFGVANYTWNIDDFESVTTWEAGLRRLYPRHREAMKVFCAHNSYLLPNGHGYFREESVDIAPTAQAFIDSIAADKPDMKAGQLLQLEFDRMVSAARELKHTSNPVAGLCQEIRPWLDQFELCGVAGASVMTAFATKDEYLFHYFFDTVKALYDMRSTLRSEWSGSGVRMVDDVEVAAYAMTPVLNAAFSYLNARVYAELSGQKRPEARFTASCGNPNADAAKIKDGRTNTFWSNNGFQKKDQWYCLDHGSPVSINNISLVMGGPRQRDYPDCGVFEVSDDGSTWQQVGSPQYGNMAVVDLSKNPLRARYVRFRILTPRPNWLSICEFAVNRSLPPYVDTNVEGCNLTAHTTNTEIGINRVMEVFRIQPQGVISLRLPTPIAPEWIQLNLENGDIGQWGHLSLSLESGKEHRIQAEVKNNRIFVKKNQLPGERITAMTLVNSGNSEQEVKLTIFNIGITEDAFDTDTRSISDGDIATAYLCGKAALDVTMPVPAGAQELITVGNIQCQVSGATLTSKGEHVSRYKLAPGATEVKLHHPKKQHSFLNEVIFK
;
A
#
# COMPACT_ATOMS: atom_id res chain seq x y z
N MET A 1 60.96 8.62 10.54
CA MET A 1 59.94 9.65 10.88
C MET A 1 58.50 9.35 10.41
N LYS A 2 58.24 8.25 9.66
CA LYS A 2 56.88 7.87 9.22
C LYS A 2 56.19 6.75 10.03
N LEU A 3 56.89 6.11 10.98
CA LEU A 3 56.31 5.06 11.83
C LEU A 3 55.82 5.56 13.20
N GLN A 4 56.30 6.73 13.66
CA GLN A 4 55.86 7.28 14.96
C GLN A 4 54.55 8.11 14.86
N PHE A 5 54.12 8.51 13.64
CA PHE A 5 52.88 9.23 13.47
C PHE A 5 51.62 8.32 13.42
N LYS A 6 51.77 7.02 13.08
CA LYS A 6 50.68 6.08 13.08
C LYS A 6 50.28 5.55 14.46
N SER A 7 51.23 5.46 15.36
CA SER A 7 50.97 5.05 16.74
C SER A 7 50.33 6.16 17.58
N ALA A 8 50.64 7.42 17.28
CA ALA A 8 50.00 8.57 17.95
C ALA A 8 48.55 8.79 17.51
N LEU A 9 48.22 8.53 16.23
CA LEU A 9 46.86 8.65 15.75
C LEU A 9 45.93 7.52 16.27
N CYS A 10 46.47 6.29 16.41
CA CYS A 10 45.73 5.18 17.03
C CYS A 10 45.55 5.37 18.55
N ALA A 11 46.50 5.96 19.23
CA ALA A 11 46.38 6.26 20.67
C ALA A 11 45.41 7.44 20.92
N LEU A 12 45.36 8.40 20.03
CA LEU A 12 44.38 9.52 20.12
C LEU A 12 42.97 9.06 19.77
N SER A 13 42.79 8.14 18.81
CA SER A 13 41.43 7.59 18.51
C SER A 13 40.94 6.66 19.62
N CYS A 14 41.81 5.88 20.26
CA CYS A 14 41.42 5.08 21.43
C CYS A 14 41.18 5.95 22.68
N ALA A 15 41.83 7.10 22.84
CA ALA A 15 41.61 8.01 23.97
C ALA A 15 40.35 8.90 23.76
N LEU A 16 39.94 9.16 22.52
CA LEU A 16 38.68 9.84 22.22
C LEU A 16 37.45 8.90 22.36
N PHE A 17 37.65 7.59 22.19
CA PHE A 17 36.55 6.61 22.44
C PHE A 17 36.28 6.39 23.93
N SER A 18 37.22 6.74 24.82
CA SER A 18 37.03 6.63 26.28
C SER A 18 36.43 7.89 26.93
N LEU A 19 36.08 8.93 26.15
CA LEU A 19 35.42 10.17 26.61
C LEU A 19 34.00 10.35 26.05
N LEU A 20 33.43 9.32 25.39
CA LEU A 20 31.98 9.33 25.15
C LEU A 20 31.30 9.21 26.53
N PRO A 21 30.36 10.09 26.88
CA PRO A 21 29.55 9.92 28.08
C PRO A 21 28.95 8.53 28.03
N ALA A 22 29.08 7.76 29.13
CA ALA A 22 28.48 6.46 29.28
C ALA A 22 27.01 6.59 28.83
N GLU A 23 26.59 5.86 27.77
CA GLU A 23 25.24 5.96 27.24
C GLU A 23 24.26 5.83 28.39
N ALA A 24 23.42 6.85 28.57
CA ALA A 24 22.39 6.84 29.59
C ALA A 24 21.51 5.61 29.34
N VAL A 25 21.06 4.94 30.40
CA VAL A 25 20.17 3.78 30.29
C VAL A 25 18.88 4.19 29.59
N VAL A 26 18.69 3.74 28.36
CA VAL A 26 17.59 4.14 27.50
C VAL A 26 16.44 3.15 27.64
N ILE A 27 15.27 3.64 28.07
CA ILE A 27 14.04 2.86 28.25
C ILE A 27 12.96 3.47 27.41
N TYR A 28 12.18 2.63 26.70
CA TYR A 28 11.01 3.04 25.92
C TYR A 28 9.78 2.17 26.25
N PRO A 29 8.60 2.73 26.24
CA PRO A 29 8.29 4.18 26.19
C PRO A 29 9.09 4.97 27.18
N GLN A 30 9.43 6.21 26.80
CA GLN A 30 10.29 7.09 27.60
C GLN A 30 9.64 7.34 28.96
N PRO A 31 10.32 7.03 30.09
CA PRO A 31 9.71 7.17 31.41
C PRO A 31 9.61 8.63 31.83
N GLN A 32 8.66 8.94 32.70
CA GLN A 32 8.44 10.28 33.23
C GLN A 32 9.68 10.81 34.00
N HIS A 33 10.36 9.94 34.72
CA HIS A 33 11.62 10.28 35.42
C HIS A 33 12.60 9.12 35.35
N ASN A 34 13.73 9.31 34.66
CA ASN A 34 14.80 8.34 34.56
C ASN A 34 16.07 8.83 35.26
N GLY A 35 16.32 8.33 36.45
CA GLY A 35 17.53 8.55 37.25
C GLY A 35 18.48 7.33 37.29
N MET A 36 18.38 6.41 36.30
CA MET A 36 19.28 5.26 36.23
C MET A 36 20.68 5.69 35.81
N ARG A 37 21.69 5.09 36.45
CA ARG A 37 23.10 5.39 36.27
C ARG A 37 23.81 4.25 35.51
N SER A 38 24.93 4.53 34.90
CA SER A 38 25.74 3.50 34.23
C SER A 38 26.44 2.48 35.18
N VAL A 39 26.44 2.75 36.49
CA VAL A 39 26.98 1.83 37.47
C VAL A 39 25.97 0.73 37.74
N THR A 40 26.41 -0.54 37.62
CA THR A 40 25.55 -1.72 37.74
C THR A 40 25.72 -2.47 39.04
N THR A 41 24.74 -3.31 39.36
CA THR A 41 24.80 -4.24 40.50
C THR A 41 24.11 -5.55 40.16
N ARG A 42 24.61 -6.64 40.68
CA ARG A 42 23.93 -7.94 40.66
C ARG A 42 22.91 -7.98 41.78
N VAL A 43 21.65 -8.17 41.41
CA VAL A 43 20.52 -8.20 42.36
C VAL A 43 20.56 -9.50 43.18
N LYS A 44 20.50 -9.39 44.48
CA LYS A 44 20.43 -10.53 45.46
C LYS A 44 19.03 -10.59 46.10
N GLU A 45 18.41 -9.42 46.29
CA GLU A 45 17.10 -9.27 46.93
C GLU A 45 16.15 -8.54 45.99
N VAL A 46 14.93 -9.07 45.85
CA VAL A 46 13.81 -8.45 45.10
C VAL A 46 12.66 -8.19 46.06
N GLN A 47 12.23 -6.95 46.17
CA GLN A 47 11.08 -6.54 46.96
C GLN A 47 10.02 -5.90 46.02
N ILE A 48 8.74 -6.27 46.19
CA ILE A 48 7.62 -5.69 45.47
C ILE A 48 6.64 -5.11 46.48
N LEU A 49 6.34 -3.84 46.34
CA LEU A 49 5.43 -3.09 47.17
C LEU A 49 4.23 -2.63 46.32
N MET A 50 3.07 -3.14 46.65
CA MET A 50 1.81 -2.73 46.01
C MET A 50 1.18 -1.57 46.79
N ARG A 51 0.57 -0.60 46.05
CA ARG A 51 -0.06 0.57 46.68
C ARG A 51 -1.28 0.14 47.51
N THR A 52 -1.35 0.66 48.72
CA THR A 52 -2.50 0.54 49.63
C THR A 52 -2.92 1.93 50.09
N ALA A 53 -4.03 2.04 50.82
CA ALA A 53 -4.45 3.31 51.43
C ALA A 53 -3.42 3.88 52.43
N GLU A 54 -2.54 3.04 52.96
CA GLU A 54 -1.50 3.43 53.93
C GLU A 54 -0.15 3.74 53.30
N SER A 55 -0.03 3.61 51.97
CA SER A 55 1.22 3.87 51.24
C SER A 55 1.61 5.34 51.32
N LYS A 56 2.61 5.68 52.14
CA LYS A 56 3.09 7.05 52.38
C LYS A 56 4.63 7.03 52.45
N GLY A 57 5.24 8.20 52.19
CA GLY A 57 6.69 8.43 52.30
C GLY A 57 7.52 7.80 51.20
N GLY A 58 8.78 8.21 51.07
CA GLY A 58 9.73 7.71 50.10
C GLY A 58 9.29 7.87 48.63
N LEU A 59 9.40 6.80 47.81
CA LEU A 59 9.01 6.88 46.40
C LEU A 59 7.51 6.97 46.17
N TRP A 60 6.66 6.65 47.16
CA TRP A 60 5.22 6.84 47.03
C TRP A 60 4.81 8.32 46.88
N GLU A 61 5.60 9.25 47.38
CA GLU A 61 5.34 10.70 47.22
C GLU A 61 5.67 11.21 45.84
N ARG A 62 6.63 10.52 45.17
CA ARG A 62 7.04 10.83 43.81
C ARG A 62 6.22 10.11 42.74
N LEU A 63 5.58 9.01 43.09
CA LEU A 63 4.72 8.22 42.21
C LEU A 63 3.25 8.68 42.36
N PRO A 64 2.67 9.36 41.35
CA PRO A 64 1.25 9.71 41.37
C PRO A 64 0.36 8.48 41.57
N ASN A 65 -0.77 8.66 42.21
CA ASN A 65 -1.75 7.59 42.42
C ASN A 65 -2.65 7.45 41.17
N VAL A 66 -2.07 7.11 40.06
CA VAL A 66 -2.76 6.85 38.78
C VAL A 66 -2.63 5.37 38.42
N PRO A 67 -3.61 4.78 37.75
CA PRO A 67 -3.49 3.40 37.25
C PRO A 67 -2.22 3.17 36.45
N GLU A 68 -1.65 1.96 36.57
CA GLU A 68 -0.46 1.50 35.82
C GLU A 68 0.86 2.19 36.19
N GLY A 69 0.82 3.15 37.14
CA GLY A 69 2.01 3.83 37.65
C GLY A 69 2.93 2.89 38.45
N TYR A 70 4.25 3.08 38.34
CA TYR A 70 5.25 2.30 39.07
C TYR A 70 6.54 3.09 39.31
N ALA A 71 7.34 2.64 40.30
CA ALA A 71 8.71 3.10 40.47
C ALA A 71 9.64 1.92 40.72
N ILE A 72 10.90 2.07 40.33
CA ILE A 72 11.97 1.10 40.47
C ILE A 72 13.10 1.78 41.23
N ASP A 73 13.56 1.18 42.34
CA ASP A 73 14.73 1.60 43.08
C ASP A 73 15.76 0.45 43.09
N ILE A 74 16.94 0.71 42.50
CA ILE A 74 18.04 -0.26 42.46
C ILE A 74 19.23 0.30 43.23
N THR A 75 19.52 -0.33 44.35
CA THR A 75 20.64 -0.07 45.21
C THR A 75 21.60 -1.29 45.19
N PRO A 76 22.83 -1.21 45.78
CA PRO A 76 23.76 -2.35 45.76
C PRO A 76 23.12 -3.64 46.26
N GLY A 77 22.92 -4.60 45.37
CA GLY A 77 22.35 -5.92 45.64
C GLY A 77 20.86 -5.99 45.85
N LYS A 78 20.12 -4.87 45.79
CA LYS A 78 18.68 -4.83 46.07
C LYS A 78 17.91 -4.13 44.96
N LEU A 79 16.79 -4.76 44.53
CA LEU A 79 15.77 -4.18 43.67
C LEU A 79 14.44 -4.04 44.44
N THR A 80 13.93 -2.84 44.50
CA THR A 80 12.58 -2.58 45.05
C THR A 80 11.66 -2.02 43.95
N ILE A 81 10.50 -2.62 43.76
CA ILE A 81 9.47 -2.17 42.85
C ILE A 81 8.30 -1.62 43.69
N TYR A 82 7.85 -0.43 43.35
CA TYR A 82 6.62 0.19 43.84
C TYR A 82 5.60 0.18 42.69
N ALA A 83 4.43 -0.35 42.86
CA ALA A 83 3.41 -0.41 41.82
C ALA A 83 2.02 -0.03 42.34
N ASN A 84 1.30 0.78 41.57
CA ASN A 84 -0.04 1.19 41.93
C ASN A 84 -1.05 0.04 41.77
N ASP A 85 -0.80 -0.85 40.81
CA ASP A 85 -1.61 -2.02 40.49
C ASP A 85 -0.80 -3.12 39.81
N GLU A 86 -1.45 -4.22 39.49
CA GLU A 86 -0.80 -5.38 38.82
C GLU A 86 -0.24 -5.02 37.44
N THR A 87 -0.86 -4.10 36.70
CA THR A 87 -0.37 -3.66 35.41
C THR A 87 0.87 -2.78 35.55
N GLY A 88 0.91 -1.91 36.55
CA GLY A 88 2.11 -1.16 36.91
C GLY A 88 3.29 -2.09 37.27
N ARG A 89 3.01 -3.16 38.06
CA ARG A 89 4.00 -4.21 38.35
C ARG A 89 4.49 -4.90 37.08
N TYR A 90 3.61 -5.22 36.14
CA TYR A 90 3.96 -5.81 34.87
C TYR A 90 4.85 -4.87 34.03
N TYR A 91 4.51 -3.57 33.99
CA TYR A 91 5.32 -2.59 33.24
C TYR A 91 6.69 -2.32 33.87
N ALA A 92 6.78 -2.33 35.21
CA ALA A 92 8.07 -2.31 35.90
C ALA A 92 8.97 -3.48 35.46
N ARG A 93 8.39 -4.70 35.37
CA ARG A 93 9.11 -5.87 34.85
C ARG A 93 9.58 -5.67 33.40
N GLN A 94 8.76 -5.07 32.53
CA GLN A 94 9.17 -4.79 31.15
C GLN A 94 10.36 -3.81 31.11
N SER A 95 10.35 -2.78 31.94
CA SER A 95 11.47 -1.84 32.07
C SER A 95 12.76 -2.52 32.59
N ILE A 96 12.65 -3.44 33.54
CA ILE A 96 13.80 -4.21 34.04
C ILE A 96 14.37 -5.12 32.95
N ILE A 97 13.53 -5.76 32.15
CA ILE A 97 13.98 -6.56 30.99
C ILE A 97 14.76 -5.68 30.01
N GLN A 98 14.27 -4.45 29.75
CA GLN A 98 15.00 -3.50 28.88
C GLN A 98 16.35 -3.11 29.45
N MET A 99 16.45 -2.87 30.76
CA MET A 99 17.72 -2.55 31.42
C MET A 99 18.74 -3.68 31.34
N LEU A 100 18.30 -4.94 31.45
CA LEU A 100 19.18 -6.12 31.39
C LEU A 100 19.78 -6.33 30.01
N TYR A 101 19.01 -6.12 28.98
CA TYR A 101 19.38 -6.51 27.64
C TYR A 101 19.87 -5.34 26.78
N ASN A 102 19.86 -4.12 27.31
CA ASN A 102 20.25 -2.90 26.57
C ASN A 102 20.10 -3.03 25.03
N VAL A 103 19.04 -3.73 24.64
CA VAL A 103 18.52 -3.88 23.26
C VAL A 103 19.46 -4.56 22.24
N GLN A 104 20.40 -5.37 22.67
CA GLN A 104 21.28 -6.06 21.71
C GLN A 104 20.77 -7.44 21.27
N ASP A 105 19.76 -8.00 21.94
CA ASP A 105 19.18 -9.29 21.56
C ASP A 105 17.83 -9.13 20.86
N ALA A 106 17.85 -9.32 19.54
CA ALA A 106 16.65 -9.27 18.71
C ALA A 106 15.58 -10.30 19.13
N THR A 107 15.97 -11.41 19.75
CA THR A 107 15.05 -12.44 20.25
C THR A 107 14.13 -11.86 21.32
N VAL A 108 14.64 -10.96 22.16
CA VAL A 108 13.85 -10.29 23.21
C VAL A 108 12.82 -9.33 22.62
N ALA A 109 13.10 -8.72 21.49
CA ALA A 109 12.20 -7.77 20.87
C ALA A 109 10.95 -8.44 20.23
N HIS A 110 11.07 -9.68 19.78
CA HIS A 110 10.03 -10.36 19.01
C HIS A 110 9.39 -11.57 19.69
N ASN A 111 10.12 -12.24 20.61
CA ASN A 111 9.64 -13.47 21.26
C ASN A 111 9.34 -13.25 22.73
N ASP A 112 8.42 -14.04 23.26
CA ASP A 112 8.08 -14.01 24.68
C ASP A 112 9.03 -14.88 25.52
N VAL A 113 10.34 -14.61 25.38
CA VAL A 113 11.42 -15.40 25.99
C VAL A 113 11.34 -15.44 27.51
N PHE A 114 10.64 -14.50 28.12
CA PHE A 114 10.53 -14.35 29.57
C PHE A 114 9.10 -14.56 30.10
N ALA A 115 8.14 -14.98 29.26
CA ALA A 115 6.74 -15.13 29.69
C ALA A 115 6.63 -15.97 30.96
N ASP A 116 7.33 -17.12 30.99
CA ASP A 116 7.24 -18.09 32.07
C ASP A 116 8.26 -17.85 33.20
N LYS A 117 9.10 -16.81 33.08
CA LYS A 117 10.11 -16.53 34.13
C LYS A 117 9.59 -15.57 35.18
N SER A 118 9.77 -15.90 36.44
CA SER A 118 9.55 -14.97 37.55
C SER A 118 10.50 -13.77 37.46
N LEU A 119 10.13 -12.67 38.08
CA LEU A 119 11.00 -11.49 38.14
C LEU A 119 12.36 -11.80 38.75
N ARG A 120 12.40 -12.66 39.76
CA ARG A 120 13.64 -13.11 40.39
C ARG A 120 14.54 -13.85 39.40
N GLU A 121 13.99 -14.76 38.59
CA GLU A 121 14.75 -15.45 37.54
C GLU A 121 15.29 -14.49 36.50
N VAL A 122 14.47 -13.49 36.08
CA VAL A 122 14.88 -12.44 35.14
C VAL A 122 16.08 -11.66 35.68
N THR A 123 16.06 -11.24 36.95
CA THR A 123 17.14 -10.46 37.56
C THR A 123 18.44 -11.27 37.79
N GLN A 124 18.39 -12.61 37.69
CA GLN A 124 19.60 -13.45 37.76
C GLN A 124 20.36 -13.50 36.41
N LEU A 125 19.76 -13.01 35.32
CA LEU A 125 20.35 -13.13 33.99
C LEU A 125 21.46 -12.09 33.71
N GLY A 126 21.58 -11.05 34.53
CA GLY A 126 22.59 -10.01 34.35
C GLY A 126 22.68 -9.03 35.49
N GLU A 127 23.44 -7.97 35.30
CA GLU A 127 23.53 -6.86 36.25
C GLU A 127 22.55 -5.76 35.81
N LEU A 128 21.99 -5.05 36.78
CA LEU A 128 21.10 -3.95 36.57
C LEU A 128 21.74 -2.60 36.89
N PRO A 129 21.42 -1.53 36.13
CA PRO A 129 21.87 -0.19 36.44
C PRO A 129 21.29 0.27 37.77
N MET A 130 22.08 0.92 38.60
CA MET A 130 21.61 1.48 39.88
C MET A 130 20.96 2.83 39.69
N GLY A 131 19.96 3.14 40.49
CA GLY A 131 19.25 4.42 40.46
C GLY A 131 17.76 4.26 40.69
N ILE A 132 17.06 5.35 40.45
CA ILE A 132 15.63 5.44 40.63
C ILE A 132 14.94 5.78 39.30
N LEU A 133 13.92 5.00 38.97
CA LEU A 133 13.02 5.29 37.86
C LEU A 133 11.61 5.46 38.42
N VAL A 134 10.89 6.52 38.01
CA VAL A 134 9.48 6.72 38.38
C VAL A 134 8.69 6.97 37.10
N ASP A 135 7.60 6.22 36.93
CA ASP A 135 6.96 6.15 35.63
C ASP A 135 5.43 5.93 35.71
N TRP A 136 4.69 6.58 34.84
CA TRP A 136 3.23 6.45 34.71
C TRP A 136 2.76 6.93 33.34
N PRO A 137 1.60 6.49 32.83
CA PRO A 137 1.08 6.95 31.55
C PRO A 137 0.42 8.32 31.61
N ASP A 138 0.57 9.12 30.56
CA ASP A 138 -0.20 10.37 30.40
C ASP A 138 -1.65 10.10 29.96
N LEU A 139 -1.89 9.06 29.12
CA LEU A 139 -3.23 8.71 28.69
C LEU A 139 -3.69 7.37 29.29
N PRO A 140 -4.96 7.27 29.72
CA PRO A 140 -5.48 6.05 30.38
C PRO A 140 -5.74 4.89 29.43
N SER A 141 -5.97 5.16 28.14
CA SER A 141 -6.20 4.17 27.10
C SER A 141 -5.27 4.44 25.93
N ARG A 142 -4.45 3.45 25.58
CA ARG A 142 -3.36 3.57 24.60
C ARG A 142 -3.26 2.28 23.81
N GLY A 143 -3.29 2.34 22.49
CA GLY A 143 -3.19 1.07 21.77
C GLY A 143 -3.53 1.11 20.30
N VAL A 144 -4.25 0.08 19.87
CA VAL A 144 -4.49 -0.23 18.46
C VAL A 144 -5.97 -0.46 18.22
N VAL A 145 -6.50 0.04 17.11
CA VAL A 145 -7.79 -0.35 16.55
C VAL A 145 -7.56 -1.09 15.24
N GLU A 146 -7.91 -2.38 15.17
CA GLU A 146 -7.91 -3.15 13.92
C GLU A 146 -9.15 -2.77 13.10
N GLY A 147 -9.11 -1.59 12.48
CA GLY A 147 -10.25 -0.98 11.81
C GLY A 147 -10.04 -0.63 10.34
N TYR A 148 -8.90 -1.01 9.76
CA TYR A 148 -8.55 -0.80 8.38
C TYR A 148 -9.40 -1.66 7.42
N TYR A 149 -9.50 -1.21 6.16
CA TYR A 149 -10.04 -2.00 5.05
C TYR A 149 -8.94 -2.88 4.45
N GLY A 150 -9.09 -4.19 4.53
CA GLY A 150 -8.10 -5.15 4.06
C GLY A 150 -8.30 -6.54 4.67
N ALA A 151 -7.29 -7.42 4.50
CA ALA A 151 -7.32 -8.74 5.12
C ALA A 151 -7.19 -8.61 6.64
N PRO A 152 -8.14 -9.16 7.43
CA PRO A 152 -8.00 -9.19 8.89
C PRO A 152 -6.72 -9.90 9.31
N TRP A 153 -6.10 -9.45 10.38
CA TRP A 153 -4.93 -10.11 10.92
C TRP A 153 -5.21 -11.57 11.30
N SER A 154 -4.22 -12.43 11.12
CA SER A 154 -4.28 -13.82 11.60
C SER A 154 -4.25 -13.87 13.13
N PHE A 155 -4.56 -15.04 13.70
CA PHE A 155 -4.42 -15.28 15.13
C PHE A 155 -2.99 -14.99 15.61
N GLU A 156 -1.99 -15.49 14.88
CA GLU A 156 -0.56 -15.31 15.19
C GLU A 156 -0.15 -13.84 15.12
N SER A 157 -0.62 -13.11 14.09
CA SER A 157 -0.37 -11.68 13.95
C SER A 157 -0.93 -10.88 15.13
N ARG A 158 -2.17 -11.17 15.54
CA ARG A 158 -2.79 -10.54 16.73
C ARG A 158 -2.03 -10.86 18.00
N CYS A 159 -1.62 -12.12 18.19
CA CYS A 159 -0.77 -12.51 19.32
C CYS A 159 0.58 -11.77 19.32
N SER A 160 1.18 -11.57 18.16
CA SER A 160 2.41 -10.81 18.00
C SER A 160 2.22 -9.33 18.38
N ILE A 161 1.11 -8.74 17.97
CA ILE A 161 0.73 -7.36 18.35
C ILE A 161 0.47 -7.26 19.87
N PHE A 162 -0.20 -8.21 20.50
CA PHE A 162 -0.44 -8.16 21.96
C PHE A 162 0.86 -8.23 22.76
N ARG A 163 1.82 -9.08 22.35
CA ARG A 163 3.17 -9.08 22.97
C ARG A 163 3.87 -7.73 22.78
N PHE A 164 3.81 -7.16 21.56
CA PHE A 164 4.37 -5.84 21.30
C PHE A 164 3.70 -4.77 22.17
N MET A 165 2.37 -4.75 22.27
CA MET A 165 1.60 -3.80 23.08
C MET A 165 1.99 -3.88 24.54
N GLY A 166 2.00 -5.08 25.12
CA GLY A 166 2.37 -5.25 26.54
C GLY A 166 3.78 -4.79 26.84
N ARG A 167 4.75 -5.06 25.96
CA ARG A 167 6.14 -4.64 26.11
C ARG A 167 6.35 -3.14 25.98
N ASN A 168 5.51 -2.49 25.17
CA ASN A 168 5.57 -1.06 24.94
C ASN A 168 4.47 -0.29 25.70
N LYS A 169 3.93 -0.89 26.76
CA LYS A 169 2.98 -0.28 27.72
C LYS A 169 1.70 0.25 27.07
N MET A 170 1.28 -0.37 25.95
CA MET A 170 -0.04 -0.16 25.36
C MET A 170 -1.05 -1.13 25.98
N ASN A 171 -2.26 -0.65 26.31
CA ASN A 171 -3.21 -1.39 27.11
C ASN A 171 -4.59 -1.59 26.46
N THR A 172 -4.83 -1.10 25.23
CA THR A 172 -6.14 -1.13 24.59
C THR A 172 -6.06 -1.62 23.16
N TYR A 173 -6.73 -2.74 22.88
CA TYR A 173 -6.91 -3.24 21.53
C TYR A 173 -8.39 -3.26 21.18
N ILE A 174 -8.78 -2.58 20.09
CA ILE A 174 -10.16 -2.57 19.59
C ILE A 174 -10.27 -3.50 18.40
N TYR A 175 -11.07 -4.55 18.56
CA TYR A 175 -11.39 -5.51 17.51
C TYR A 175 -12.50 -4.94 16.63
N ALA A 176 -12.16 -4.52 15.42
CA ALA A 176 -13.07 -3.89 14.48
C ALA A 176 -12.79 -4.22 13.00
N PRO A 177 -12.36 -5.46 12.65
CA PRO A 177 -11.99 -5.79 11.27
C PRO A 177 -13.20 -5.69 10.34
N LYS A 178 -13.10 -4.87 9.29
CA LYS A 178 -14.20 -4.60 8.34
C LYS A 178 -14.66 -5.84 7.57
N ASP A 179 -13.75 -6.79 7.34
CA ASP A 179 -14.01 -8.02 6.57
C ASP A 179 -14.41 -9.22 7.45
N ASP A 180 -14.59 -9.03 8.77
CA ASP A 180 -15.19 -10.09 9.62
C ASP A 180 -16.70 -10.18 9.37
N PRO A 181 -17.19 -11.30 8.81
CA PRO A 181 -18.59 -11.43 8.44
C PRO A 181 -19.57 -11.52 9.63
N TYR A 182 -19.06 -11.60 10.87
CA TYR A 182 -19.86 -11.66 12.10
C TYR A 182 -19.75 -10.40 12.96
N HIS A 183 -18.92 -9.45 12.54
CA HIS A 183 -18.69 -8.19 13.24
C HIS A 183 -19.47 -7.03 12.58
N HIS A 184 -19.55 -6.99 11.25
CA HIS A 184 -20.01 -5.85 10.47
C HIS A 184 -21.37 -6.09 9.78
N GLY A 185 -22.19 -5.04 9.67
CA GLY A 185 -23.45 -5.03 8.92
C GLY A 185 -24.45 -6.10 9.39
N LYS A 186 -25.06 -6.84 8.47
CA LYS A 186 -26.02 -7.91 8.78
C LYS A 186 -25.42 -9.04 9.61
N GLY A 187 -24.12 -9.20 9.59
CA GLY A 187 -23.42 -10.23 10.34
C GLY A 187 -23.38 -9.99 11.83
N CYS A 188 -23.43 -8.72 12.27
CA CYS A 188 -23.36 -8.36 13.68
C CYS A 188 -24.54 -8.89 14.51
N TYR A 189 -25.63 -9.33 13.85
CA TYR A 189 -26.78 -9.98 14.52
C TYR A 189 -26.66 -11.51 14.62
N LYS A 190 -25.63 -12.10 13.97
CA LYS A 190 -25.42 -13.55 13.94
C LYS A 190 -24.39 -13.96 15.00
N PRO A 191 -24.59 -15.08 15.70
CA PRO A 191 -23.56 -15.61 16.57
C PRO A 191 -22.34 -16.06 15.76
N TYR A 192 -21.16 -15.95 16.37
CA TYR A 192 -19.98 -16.61 15.79
C TYR A 192 -20.16 -18.12 15.78
N PRO A 193 -19.71 -18.83 14.73
CA PRO A 193 -19.60 -20.28 14.74
C PRO A 193 -18.71 -20.77 15.89
N GLN A 194 -18.94 -22.00 16.35
CA GLN A 194 -18.26 -22.56 17.52
C GLN A 194 -16.73 -22.51 17.41
N GLU A 195 -16.18 -22.86 16.26
CA GLU A 195 -14.73 -22.84 16.01
C GLU A 195 -14.16 -21.42 16.13
N LYS A 196 -14.81 -20.43 15.47
CA LYS A 196 -14.39 -19.03 15.52
C LYS A 196 -14.57 -18.43 16.92
N ALA A 197 -15.61 -18.83 17.65
CA ALA A 197 -15.84 -18.41 19.03
C ALA A 197 -14.73 -18.97 19.95
N ALA A 198 -14.28 -20.19 19.75
CA ALA A 198 -13.15 -20.76 20.51
C ALA A 198 -11.85 -20.02 20.23
N GLU A 199 -11.53 -19.75 18.95
CA GLU A 199 -10.36 -18.93 18.57
C GLU A 199 -10.40 -17.54 19.23
N LEU A 200 -11.56 -16.85 19.20
CA LEU A 200 -11.71 -15.54 19.85
C LEU A 200 -11.51 -15.62 21.37
N LYS A 201 -12.02 -16.67 22.01
CA LYS A 201 -11.81 -16.89 23.45
C LYS A 201 -10.33 -17.00 23.81
N ASP A 202 -9.57 -17.78 23.04
CA ASP A 202 -8.12 -17.93 23.24
C ASP A 202 -7.38 -16.62 23.00
N LEU A 203 -7.79 -15.86 21.97
CA LEU A 203 -7.24 -14.55 21.65
C LEU A 203 -7.49 -13.54 22.77
N ILE A 204 -8.69 -13.48 23.33
CA ILE A 204 -9.06 -12.63 24.47
C ILE A 204 -8.19 -12.98 25.69
N ALA A 205 -8.04 -14.26 25.99
CA ALA A 205 -7.20 -14.72 27.08
C ALA A 205 -5.72 -14.35 26.88
N TYR A 206 -5.26 -14.43 25.61
CA TYR A 206 -3.88 -14.05 25.27
C TYR A 206 -3.65 -12.53 25.41
N ALA A 207 -4.60 -11.70 25.02
CA ALA A 207 -4.55 -10.25 25.22
C ALA A 207 -4.43 -9.91 26.72
N HIS A 208 -5.27 -10.52 27.56
CA HIS A 208 -5.26 -10.31 29.01
C HIS A 208 -3.92 -10.69 29.66
N ARG A 209 -3.26 -11.79 29.21
CA ARG A 209 -1.94 -12.18 29.71
C ARG A 209 -0.85 -11.14 29.41
N ASN A 210 -1.04 -10.35 28.36
CA ASN A 210 -0.15 -9.25 28.00
C ASN A 210 -0.62 -7.89 28.57
N HIS A 211 -1.54 -7.88 29.51
CA HIS A 211 -2.15 -6.66 30.09
C HIS A 211 -2.80 -5.75 29.05
N VAL A 212 -3.36 -6.31 28.00
CA VAL A 212 -4.10 -5.63 26.94
C VAL A 212 -5.59 -5.87 27.13
N ARG A 213 -6.35 -4.81 27.27
CA ARG A 213 -7.81 -4.82 27.29
C ARG A 213 -8.33 -5.11 25.88
N PHE A 214 -9.00 -6.23 25.72
CA PHE A 214 -9.66 -6.57 24.45
C PHE A 214 -11.03 -5.90 24.40
N VAL A 215 -11.17 -4.89 23.54
CA VAL A 215 -12.44 -4.19 23.29
C VAL A 215 -13.08 -4.81 22.05
N TRP A 216 -14.25 -5.42 22.20
CA TRP A 216 -15.02 -5.87 21.05
C TRP A 216 -16.04 -4.80 20.66
N ALA A 217 -15.94 -4.25 19.46
CA ALA A 217 -16.78 -3.15 19.03
C ALA A 217 -17.79 -3.62 17.97
N ILE A 218 -19.09 -3.48 18.23
CA ILE A 218 -20.15 -3.85 17.30
C ILE A 218 -20.32 -2.79 16.22
N HIS A 219 -20.47 -3.21 14.95
CA HIS A 219 -20.63 -2.30 13.81
C HIS A 219 -21.87 -2.67 12.98
N PRO A 220 -23.08 -2.21 13.32
CA PRO A 220 -24.30 -2.58 12.62
C PRO A 220 -24.45 -1.94 11.24
N ALA A 221 -23.60 -0.96 10.87
CA ALA A 221 -23.67 -0.23 9.60
C ALA A 221 -25.10 0.31 9.31
N ASN A 222 -25.54 0.29 8.07
CA ASN A 222 -26.86 0.77 7.64
C ASN A 222 -27.99 -0.24 7.89
N THR A 223 -27.79 -1.26 8.71
CA THR A 223 -28.74 -2.37 8.87
C THR A 223 -29.69 -2.22 10.03
N VAL A 224 -29.53 -1.21 10.86
CA VAL A 224 -30.38 -0.94 12.03
C VAL A 224 -31.80 -0.55 11.59
N ARG A 225 -32.80 -1.29 12.07
CA ARG A 225 -34.23 -0.91 11.96
C ARG A 225 -34.72 -0.26 13.23
N TRP A 226 -35.45 0.85 13.09
CA TRP A 226 -35.91 1.66 14.20
C TRP A 226 -37.31 1.28 14.69
N GLN A 227 -37.69 1.69 15.92
CA GLN A 227 -38.89 1.23 16.63
C GLN A 227 -40.22 1.34 15.87
N GLU A 228 -40.33 2.30 14.99
CA GLU A 228 -41.51 2.54 14.14
C GLU A 228 -41.85 1.35 13.22
N ASN A 229 -40.87 0.44 13.01
CA ASN A 229 -41.01 -0.75 12.17
C ASN A 229 -40.54 -2.06 12.86
N GLY A 230 -40.76 -2.19 14.19
CA GLY A 230 -40.31 -3.37 14.94
C GLY A 230 -38.85 -3.38 15.35
N GLY A 231 -38.19 -2.21 15.35
CA GLY A 231 -36.75 -2.04 15.58
C GLY A 231 -36.27 -2.37 17.00
N ARG A 232 -37.16 -2.43 18.02
CA ARG A 232 -36.77 -2.82 19.37
C ARG A 232 -36.16 -4.22 19.43
N ASN A 233 -36.73 -5.16 18.69
CA ASN A 233 -36.21 -6.55 18.60
C ASN A 233 -34.80 -6.59 18.00
N GLN A 234 -34.44 -5.63 17.14
CA GLN A 234 -33.11 -5.60 16.52
C GLN A 234 -32.04 -4.98 17.43
N LEU A 235 -32.42 -3.98 18.26
CA LEU A 235 -31.53 -3.46 19.31
C LEU A 235 -31.28 -4.52 20.38
N ASP A 236 -32.30 -5.31 20.73
CA ASP A 236 -32.15 -6.46 21.64
C ASP A 236 -31.24 -7.54 21.04
N ALA A 237 -31.32 -7.77 19.72
CA ALA A 237 -30.43 -8.71 19.02
C ALA A 237 -28.97 -8.27 19.04
N LEU A 238 -28.68 -6.95 18.99
CA LEU A 238 -27.32 -6.43 19.21
C LEU A 238 -26.85 -6.73 20.64
N CYS A 239 -27.70 -6.52 21.66
CA CYS A 239 -27.37 -6.88 23.04
C CYS A 239 -27.14 -8.38 23.20
N THR A 240 -27.88 -9.24 22.48
CA THR A 240 -27.66 -10.69 22.46
C THR A 240 -26.29 -11.05 21.87
N LYS A 241 -25.85 -10.36 20.84
CA LYS A 241 -24.50 -10.54 20.28
C LYS A 241 -23.42 -10.10 21.28
N LEU A 242 -23.61 -8.98 21.97
CA LEU A 242 -22.69 -8.54 23.02
C LEU A 242 -22.64 -9.55 24.18
N GLN A 243 -23.77 -10.19 24.52
CA GLN A 243 -23.81 -11.27 25.51
C GLN A 243 -22.92 -12.46 25.09
N GLN A 244 -22.98 -12.89 23.83
CA GLN A 244 -22.05 -13.92 23.34
C GLN A 244 -20.59 -13.52 23.57
N MET A 245 -20.22 -12.29 23.26
CA MET A 245 -18.86 -11.81 23.46
C MET A 245 -18.45 -11.73 24.94
N TYR A 246 -19.37 -11.32 25.79
CA TYR A 246 -19.21 -11.33 27.24
C TYR A 246 -18.93 -12.76 27.78
N ASP A 247 -19.69 -13.76 27.28
CA ASP A 247 -19.53 -15.15 27.66
C ASP A 247 -18.18 -15.73 27.18
N LEU A 248 -17.62 -15.20 26.10
CA LEU A 248 -16.26 -15.52 25.64
C LEU A 248 -15.14 -14.84 26.44
N GLY A 249 -15.49 -13.93 27.36
CA GLY A 249 -14.53 -13.27 28.25
C GLY A 249 -14.26 -11.80 27.94
N VAL A 250 -14.96 -11.19 26.98
CA VAL A 250 -14.85 -9.74 26.72
C VAL A 250 -15.40 -8.96 27.91
N ARG A 251 -14.67 -7.92 28.35
CA ARG A 251 -15.07 -7.01 29.42
C ARG A 251 -15.02 -5.53 29.01
N ASN A 252 -14.70 -5.26 27.74
CA ASN A 252 -14.69 -3.91 27.20
C ASN A 252 -15.42 -3.91 25.86
N PHE A 253 -16.30 -2.93 25.62
CA PHE A 253 -17.16 -2.90 24.45
C PHE A 253 -17.15 -1.54 23.76
N GLY A 254 -17.51 -1.53 22.48
CA GLY A 254 -17.67 -0.34 21.67
C GLY A 254 -18.83 -0.45 20.68
N VAL A 255 -19.26 0.70 20.16
CA VAL A 255 -20.24 0.82 19.09
C VAL A 255 -19.62 1.67 17.97
N LEU A 256 -19.45 1.10 16.81
CA LEU A 256 -18.88 1.79 15.65
C LEU A 256 -19.99 2.00 14.62
N VAL A 257 -20.08 3.20 14.06
CA VAL A 257 -20.98 3.53 12.95
C VAL A 257 -20.28 4.38 11.89
N ASP A 258 -18.94 4.41 11.93
CA ASP A 258 -18.12 5.05 10.91
C ASP A 258 -18.50 4.52 9.51
N ASP A 259 -18.31 5.35 8.49
CA ASP A 259 -18.61 5.08 7.08
C ASP A 259 -20.06 4.61 6.79
N SER A 260 -20.95 4.82 7.72
CA SER A 260 -22.37 4.50 7.58
C SER A 260 -23.18 5.72 7.10
N SER A 261 -24.35 5.48 6.52
CA SER A 261 -25.21 6.51 5.94
C SER A 261 -26.70 6.26 6.25
N GLY A 262 -27.60 7.09 5.70
CA GLY A 262 -29.05 6.95 5.89
C GLY A 262 -29.49 7.29 7.32
N GLU A 263 -30.40 6.51 7.91
CA GLU A 263 -30.96 6.81 9.23
C GLU A 263 -29.91 6.78 10.34
N ILE A 264 -28.96 5.82 10.30
CA ILE A 264 -27.87 5.74 11.28
C ILE A 264 -26.91 6.93 11.17
N GLY A 265 -26.88 7.60 10.02
CA GLY A 265 -26.10 8.83 9.82
C GLY A 265 -26.59 10.03 10.64
N LYS A 266 -27.80 9.97 11.21
CA LYS A 266 -28.36 11.04 12.06
C LYS A 266 -27.83 10.94 13.48
N ALA A 267 -27.39 12.06 14.06
CA ALA A 267 -26.84 12.09 15.41
C ALA A 267 -27.80 11.55 16.47
N GLU A 268 -29.10 11.89 16.36
CA GLU A 268 -30.14 11.43 17.27
C GLU A 268 -30.29 9.91 17.27
N ARG A 269 -30.13 9.26 16.12
CA ARG A 269 -30.17 7.80 16.00
C ARG A 269 -28.93 7.14 16.60
N GLN A 270 -27.78 7.75 16.45
CA GLN A 270 -26.55 7.28 17.10
C GLN A 270 -26.62 7.39 18.61
N VAL A 271 -27.15 8.50 19.12
CA VAL A 271 -27.45 8.66 20.55
C VAL A 271 -28.43 7.59 21.06
N GLN A 272 -29.52 7.35 20.34
CA GLN A 272 -30.51 6.32 20.69
C GLN A 272 -29.89 4.92 20.75
N LEU A 273 -29.12 4.53 19.73
CA LEU A 273 -28.45 3.23 19.65
C LEU A 273 -27.47 3.04 20.81
N THR A 274 -26.58 4.00 20.99
CA THR A 274 -25.47 3.86 21.94
C THR A 274 -25.95 3.90 23.39
N ASN A 275 -26.87 4.81 23.73
CA ASN A 275 -27.49 4.84 25.07
C ASN A 275 -28.31 3.58 25.31
N TYR A 276 -29.00 3.03 24.29
CA TYR A 276 -29.75 1.77 24.46
C TYR A 276 -28.82 0.62 24.86
N ILE A 277 -27.68 0.48 24.21
CA ILE A 277 -26.70 -0.57 24.55
C ILE A 277 -26.11 -0.33 25.94
N LEU A 278 -25.77 0.92 26.26
CA LEU A 278 -25.27 1.27 27.60
C LEU A 278 -26.25 0.81 28.69
N GLU A 279 -27.55 1.16 28.60
CA GLU A 279 -28.56 0.87 29.63
C GLU A 279 -28.96 -0.61 29.66
N ASN A 280 -29.10 -1.24 28.47
CA ASN A 280 -29.67 -2.58 28.39
C ASN A 280 -28.64 -3.70 28.41
N PHE A 281 -27.36 -3.37 28.24
CA PHE A 281 -26.30 -4.35 28.31
C PHE A 281 -25.19 -3.97 29.30
N ILE A 282 -24.49 -2.84 29.09
CA ILE A 282 -23.29 -2.49 29.88
C ILE A 282 -23.62 -2.37 31.37
N ARG A 283 -24.64 -1.55 31.74
CA ARG A 283 -25.04 -1.31 33.16
C ARG A 283 -25.62 -2.54 33.83
N LYS A 284 -26.02 -3.55 33.06
CA LYS A 284 -26.51 -4.83 33.62
C LYS A 284 -25.37 -5.80 34.00
N HIS A 285 -24.14 -5.48 33.62
CA HIS A 285 -22.96 -6.31 33.87
C HIS A 285 -21.91 -5.49 34.67
N PRO A 286 -21.94 -5.53 36.00
CA PRO A 286 -21.08 -4.67 36.83
C PRO A 286 -19.58 -4.99 36.73
N ASP A 287 -19.20 -6.17 36.22
CA ASP A 287 -17.82 -6.59 35.97
C ASP A 287 -17.31 -6.18 34.57
N VAL A 288 -18.16 -5.57 33.75
CA VAL A 288 -17.77 -4.95 32.47
C VAL A 288 -17.29 -3.52 32.73
N ASN A 289 -16.31 -3.06 31.98
CA ASN A 289 -15.92 -1.66 31.96
C ASN A 289 -17.15 -0.80 31.63
N GLN A 290 -17.51 0.11 32.52
CA GLN A 290 -18.71 0.94 32.40
C GLN A 290 -18.61 2.02 31.32
N THR A 291 -17.49 2.13 30.63
CA THR A 291 -17.31 2.98 29.43
C THR A 291 -17.62 2.21 28.17
N LEU A 292 -18.52 2.73 27.35
CA LEU A 292 -18.85 2.19 26.01
C LEU A 292 -18.28 3.12 24.94
N ILE A 293 -17.16 2.75 24.31
CA ILE A 293 -16.52 3.57 23.29
C ILE A 293 -17.42 3.69 22.06
N MET A 294 -17.57 4.90 21.50
CA MET A 294 -18.43 5.15 20.36
C MET A 294 -17.68 5.88 19.24
N CYS A 295 -17.71 5.32 18.00
CA CYS A 295 -17.27 6.02 16.79
C CYS A 295 -18.48 6.51 15.99
N PRO A 296 -18.68 7.84 15.83
CA PRO A 296 -19.78 8.39 15.06
C PRO A 296 -19.53 8.35 13.55
N THR A 297 -20.57 8.54 12.74
CA THR A 297 -20.42 8.73 11.29
C THR A 297 -19.68 10.02 10.95
N GLY A 298 -19.87 11.07 11.75
CA GLY A 298 -19.15 12.35 11.63
C GLY A 298 -17.90 12.37 12.51
N TYR A 299 -16.96 11.47 12.30
CA TYR A 299 -15.77 11.24 13.13
C TYR A 299 -14.59 12.17 12.81
N ASN A 300 -14.72 13.08 11.86
CA ASN A 300 -13.74 14.12 11.55
C ASN A 300 -14.44 15.44 11.18
N ARG A 301 -13.68 16.52 11.20
CA ARG A 301 -14.24 17.87 11.01
C ARG A 301 -14.80 18.08 9.59
N SER A 302 -14.19 17.50 8.58
CA SER A 302 -14.63 17.67 7.19
C SER A 302 -15.94 16.94 6.86
N TRP A 303 -16.31 15.92 7.66
CA TRP A 303 -17.51 15.09 7.46
C TRP A 303 -18.62 15.36 8.48
N THR A 304 -18.50 16.43 9.27
CA THR A 304 -19.46 16.74 10.30
C THR A 304 -19.82 18.22 10.32
N ASN A 305 -20.72 18.61 11.21
CA ASN A 305 -21.09 19.99 11.47
C ASN A 305 -21.39 20.22 12.95
N ASP A 306 -21.50 21.48 13.33
CA ASP A 306 -21.70 21.94 14.69
C ASP A 306 -22.95 21.31 15.35
N LYS A 307 -24.07 21.26 14.63
CA LYS A 307 -25.35 20.68 15.09
C LYS A 307 -25.18 19.20 15.41
N PHE A 308 -24.54 18.44 14.51
CA PHE A 308 -24.31 17.01 14.68
C PHE A 308 -23.49 16.72 15.95
N LEU A 309 -22.34 17.39 16.11
CA LEU A 309 -21.47 17.19 17.28
C LEU A 309 -22.12 17.62 18.58
N ARG A 310 -22.83 18.74 18.59
CA ARG A 310 -23.56 19.21 19.81
C ARG A 310 -24.72 18.27 20.18
N THR A 311 -25.41 17.68 19.20
CA THR A 311 -26.43 16.65 19.44
C THR A 311 -25.80 15.40 20.08
N LEU A 312 -24.66 14.94 19.59
CA LEU A 312 -23.92 13.85 20.26
C LEU A 312 -23.51 14.25 21.69
N GLY A 313 -22.91 15.44 21.82
CA GLY A 313 -22.41 15.93 23.12
C GLY A 313 -23.45 16.02 24.21
N SER A 314 -24.65 16.52 23.88
CA SER A 314 -25.76 16.66 24.83
C SER A 314 -26.57 15.38 25.00
N GLY A 315 -26.66 14.53 23.97
CA GLY A 315 -27.56 13.37 23.99
C GLY A 315 -26.91 12.08 24.49
N LEU A 316 -25.60 11.88 24.29
CA LEU A 316 -24.89 10.72 24.79
C LEU A 316 -24.63 10.81 26.30
N ASP A 317 -24.76 9.71 27.00
CA ASP A 317 -24.34 9.60 28.41
C ASP A 317 -22.87 10.05 28.55
N LYS A 318 -22.57 10.74 29.66
CA LYS A 318 -21.24 11.34 29.87
C LYS A 318 -20.10 10.32 30.04
N SER A 319 -20.43 9.06 30.35
CA SER A 319 -19.46 7.95 30.44
C SER A 319 -19.03 7.42 29.07
N ILE A 320 -19.66 7.82 27.95
CA ILE A 320 -19.38 7.35 26.60
C ILE A 320 -18.25 8.19 25.98
N PRO A 321 -17.04 7.65 25.78
CA PRO A 321 -16.00 8.29 24.98
C PRO A 321 -16.41 8.34 23.50
N VAL A 322 -16.20 9.50 22.85
CA VAL A 322 -16.50 9.71 21.43
C VAL A 322 -15.21 9.71 20.64
N MET A 323 -15.11 8.85 19.64
CA MET A 323 -13.91 8.74 18.79
C MET A 323 -13.82 9.88 17.78
N TRP A 324 -12.56 10.25 17.45
CA TRP A 324 -12.24 11.36 16.56
C TRP A 324 -10.92 11.13 15.82
N THR A 325 -10.87 11.44 14.52
CA THR A 325 -9.66 11.24 13.71
C THR A 325 -8.89 12.54 13.40
N GLY A 326 -9.44 13.71 13.75
CA GLY A 326 -8.86 15.02 13.43
C GLY A 326 -9.71 15.82 12.46
N ASP A 327 -9.11 16.79 11.75
CA ASP A 327 -9.86 17.65 10.82
C ASP A 327 -10.26 16.91 9.53
N THR A 328 -9.54 15.84 9.18
CA THR A 328 -9.88 14.89 8.09
C THR A 328 -9.73 13.45 8.56
N VAL A 329 -9.97 12.47 7.67
CA VAL A 329 -9.83 11.03 7.99
C VAL A 329 -8.41 10.69 8.44
N VAL A 330 -7.40 11.21 7.73
CA VAL A 330 -5.99 11.09 8.08
C VAL A 330 -5.46 12.50 8.38
N HIS A 331 -5.18 12.80 9.64
CA HIS A 331 -4.83 14.17 10.03
C HIS A 331 -3.88 14.20 11.22
N ASP A 332 -3.17 15.33 11.38
CA ASP A 332 -2.41 15.65 12.58
C ASP A 332 -3.34 15.89 13.78
N ILE A 333 -2.92 15.47 14.95
CA ILE A 333 -3.68 15.69 16.18
C ILE A 333 -3.10 16.91 16.90
N THR A 334 -3.82 18.01 16.82
CA THR A 334 -3.38 19.32 17.29
C THR A 334 -4.21 19.84 18.47
N LEU A 335 -3.61 20.60 19.36
CA LEU A 335 -4.31 21.19 20.50
C LEU A 335 -5.49 22.08 20.08
N PRO A 336 -5.38 22.97 19.08
CA PRO A 336 -6.54 23.74 18.61
C PRO A 336 -7.67 22.84 18.06
N GLY A 337 -7.34 21.81 17.31
CA GLY A 337 -8.30 20.85 16.77
C GLY A 337 -9.04 20.09 17.88
N GLN A 338 -8.30 19.64 18.91
CA GLN A 338 -8.90 18.95 20.06
C GLN A 338 -9.80 19.86 20.89
N LYS A 339 -9.38 21.07 21.21
CA LYS A 339 -10.22 22.06 21.88
C LYS A 339 -11.51 22.35 21.10
N TRP A 340 -11.41 22.46 19.75
CA TRP A 340 -12.57 22.69 18.89
C TRP A 340 -13.61 21.56 18.96
N VAL A 341 -13.21 20.31 18.88
CA VAL A 341 -14.15 19.16 18.92
C VAL A 341 -14.69 18.94 20.34
N ASN A 342 -13.82 19.02 21.37
CA ASN A 342 -14.18 18.78 22.76
C ASN A 342 -15.27 19.74 23.28
N GLU A 343 -15.19 21.03 22.88
CA GLU A 343 -16.24 22.00 23.17
C GLU A 343 -17.62 21.55 22.65
N ARG A 344 -17.66 20.93 21.48
CA ARG A 344 -18.90 20.51 20.81
C ARG A 344 -19.45 19.20 21.34
N VAL A 345 -18.59 18.20 21.53
CA VAL A 345 -18.99 16.91 22.11
C VAL A 345 -19.05 16.93 23.65
N GLN A 346 -18.67 18.05 24.27
CA GLN A 346 -18.73 18.33 25.73
C GLN A 346 -17.96 17.30 26.57
N ARG A 347 -16.83 16.80 26.04
CA ARG A 347 -15.94 15.84 26.73
C ARG A 347 -14.61 15.73 25.98
N PRO A 348 -13.51 15.27 26.62
CA PRO A 348 -12.29 14.88 25.90
C PRO A 348 -12.59 13.73 24.93
N THR A 349 -12.13 13.87 23.67
CA THR A 349 -12.35 12.86 22.65
C THR A 349 -11.43 11.67 22.83
N PHE A 350 -11.83 10.52 22.29
CA PHE A 350 -11.02 9.32 22.18
C PHE A 350 -10.43 9.29 20.76
N ILE A 351 -9.10 9.35 20.62
CA ILE A 351 -8.49 9.44 19.30
C ILE A 351 -8.46 8.08 18.63
N TRP A 352 -8.95 8.05 17.38
CA TRP A 352 -8.71 7.02 16.39
C TRP A 352 -7.77 7.61 15.35
N TRP A 353 -6.48 7.34 15.44
CA TRP A 353 -5.51 7.93 14.55
C TRP A 353 -5.17 7.00 13.38
N ASN A 354 -5.41 7.45 12.15
CA ASN A 354 -5.16 6.66 10.95
C ASN A 354 -3.67 6.70 10.56
N TRP A 355 -2.83 6.18 11.42
CA TRP A 355 -1.40 5.97 11.26
C TRP A 355 -1.00 4.68 12.01
N PRO A 356 -0.21 3.77 11.40
CA PRO A 356 0.36 3.75 10.04
C PRO A 356 -0.57 3.19 8.96
N CYS A 357 -1.88 3.33 9.08
CA CYS A 357 -2.86 2.83 8.12
C CYS A 357 -2.55 3.27 6.69
N ASN A 358 -2.66 2.34 5.74
CA ASN A 358 -2.41 2.54 4.31
C ASN A 358 -3.52 1.99 3.41
N ASP A 359 -4.71 1.72 3.96
CA ASP A 359 -5.79 1.05 3.24
C ASP A 359 -6.32 1.84 2.04
N PHE A 360 -6.13 3.15 2.01
CA PHE A 360 -6.42 4.02 0.88
C PHE A 360 -5.34 3.98 -0.23
N LYS A 361 -4.16 3.40 0.04
CA LYS A 361 -3.05 3.20 -0.91
C LYS A 361 -2.20 1.98 -0.53
N ARG A 362 -2.81 0.80 -0.59
CA ARG A 362 -2.20 -0.46 -0.15
C ARG A 362 -0.99 -0.92 -0.94
N SER A 363 -0.75 -0.33 -2.12
CA SER A 363 0.50 -0.54 -2.86
C SER A 363 1.76 -0.05 -2.13
N ARG A 364 1.62 0.77 -1.07
CA ARG A 364 2.72 1.37 -0.29
C ARG A 364 2.67 0.95 1.16
N LEU A 365 3.84 0.86 1.78
CA LEU A 365 3.98 0.68 3.22
C LEU A 365 4.13 2.04 3.92
N SER A 366 3.61 2.14 5.14
CA SER A 366 3.72 3.32 6.02
C SER A 366 4.66 3.01 7.18
N MET A 367 5.97 2.99 6.93
CA MET A 367 6.99 2.61 7.92
C MET A 367 7.86 3.78 8.37
N GLY A 368 7.45 5.00 8.08
CA GLY A 368 8.15 6.22 8.47
C GLY A 368 8.00 6.60 9.93
N ARG A 369 8.47 7.79 10.23
CA ARG A 369 8.39 8.38 11.58
C ARG A 369 6.95 8.67 11.98
N THR A 370 6.64 8.49 13.26
CA THR A 370 5.41 9.00 13.89
C THR A 370 5.61 10.47 14.19
N TYR A 371 4.84 11.36 13.57
CA TYR A 371 4.85 12.81 13.78
C TYR A 371 3.48 13.41 13.46
N GLY A 372 3.31 14.71 13.66
CA GLY A 372 2.01 15.38 13.52
C GLY A 372 1.14 15.21 14.77
N LEU A 373 1.76 14.96 15.91
CA LEU A 373 1.14 14.87 17.22
C LEU A 373 1.64 16.03 18.08
N ASP A 374 0.73 16.86 18.55
CA ASP A 374 1.03 18.02 19.40
C ASP A 374 1.51 17.55 20.78
N THR A 375 2.62 18.14 21.26
CA THR A 375 3.24 17.78 22.55
C THR A 375 2.96 18.84 23.65
N ALA A 376 2.03 19.76 23.41
CA ALA A 376 1.63 20.71 24.43
C ALA A 376 1.10 19.99 25.68
N PRO A 377 1.53 20.37 26.89
CA PRO A 377 1.14 19.69 28.14
C PRO A 377 -0.40 19.54 28.31
N GLU A 378 -1.16 20.50 27.79
CA GLU A 378 -2.63 20.49 27.84
C GLU A 378 -3.25 19.33 27.03
N MET A 379 -2.52 18.72 26.10
CA MET A 379 -3.02 17.59 25.30
C MET A 379 -3.45 16.41 26.17
N LYS A 380 -2.82 16.19 27.31
CA LYS A 380 -3.16 15.12 28.27
C LYS A 380 -4.62 15.20 28.73
N GLU A 381 -5.15 16.42 28.90
CA GLU A 381 -6.52 16.68 29.33
C GLU A 381 -7.52 16.69 28.18
N GLN A 382 -7.04 16.83 26.95
CA GLN A 382 -7.89 16.91 25.76
C GLN A 382 -8.28 15.55 25.19
N MET A 383 -7.66 14.46 25.63
CA MET A 383 -7.89 13.13 25.12
C MET A 383 -8.26 12.15 26.22
N SER A 384 -9.36 11.41 26.05
CA SER A 384 -9.76 10.33 26.97
C SER A 384 -9.08 8.99 26.66
N GLY A 385 -8.40 8.89 25.52
CA GLY A 385 -7.63 7.74 25.05
C GLY A 385 -7.15 7.93 23.62
N PHE A 386 -6.28 7.04 23.19
CA PHE A 386 -5.64 7.10 21.87
C PHE A 386 -5.38 5.69 21.33
N VAL A 387 -5.93 5.38 20.16
CA VAL A 387 -5.62 4.15 19.41
C VAL A 387 -5.18 4.50 18.00
N ALA A 388 -4.19 3.78 17.54
CA ALA A 388 -3.69 3.88 16.16
C ALA A 388 -4.36 2.82 15.28
N ASN A 389 -4.82 3.21 14.09
CA ASN A 389 -5.24 2.29 13.05
C ASN A 389 -4.00 1.83 12.26
N PRO A 390 -3.69 0.53 12.23
CA PRO A 390 -2.48 0.00 11.61
C PRO A 390 -2.68 -0.29 10.11
N MET A 391 -1.60 -0.77 9.47
CA MET A 391 -1.69 -1.48 8.19
C MET A 391 -2.25 -2.90 8.39
N GLU A 392 -2.75 -3.51 7.31
CA GLU A 392 -3.03 -4.96 7.30
C GLU A 392 -1.76 -5.82 7.51
N HIS A 393 -0.57 -5.23 7.43
CA HIS A 393 0.75 -5.78 7.70
C HIS A 393 1.12 -5.58 9.18
N ALA A 394 0.86 -6.59 9.99
CA ALA A 394 1.00 -6.49 11.45
C ALA A 394 2.44 -6.20 11.90
N GLU A 395 3.42 -6.92 11.34
CA GLU A 395 4.82 -6.77 11.71
C GLU A 395 5.37 -5.42 11.23
N ALA A 396 5.03 -5.00 10.02
CA ALA A 396 5.45 -3.71 9.48
C ALA A 396 4.84 -2.53 10.26
N SER A 397 3.62 -2.67 10.77
CA SER A 397 2.95 -1.65 11.57
C SER A 397 3.66 -1.31 12.88
N LYS A 398 4.46 -2.24 13.43
CA LYS A 398 5.16 -2.04 14.71
C LYS A 398 6.11 -0.85 14.70
N VAL A 399 6.65 -0.46 13.54
CA VAL A 399 7.53 0.71 13.41
C VAL A 399 6.78 2.00 13.78
N GLY A 400 5.61 2.23 13.17
CA GLY A 400 4.76 3.38 13.49
C GLY A 400 4.15 3.28 14.89
N LEU A 401 3.67 2.08 15.27
CA LEU A 401 3.07 1.83 16.58
C LEU A 401 4.05 2.06 17.75
N PHE A 402 5.35 1.86 17.54
CA PHE A 402 6.35 2.18 18.56
C PHE A 402 6.37 3.67 18.90
N GLY A 403 6.27 4.53 17.88
CA GLY A 403 6.15 5.97 18.10
C GLY A 403 4.86 6.35 18.84
N VAL A 404 3.73 5.72 18.48
CA VAL A 404 2.46 5.94 19.17
C VAL A 404 2.54 5.49 20.64
N ALA A 405 3.18 4.36 20.93
CA ALA A 405 3.37 3.89 22.29
C ALA A 405 4.16 4.90 23.14
N ASN A 406 5.22 5.47 22.58
CA ASN A 406 6.04 6.48 23.25
C ASN A 406 5.26 7.79 23.49
N TYR A 407 4.60 8.30 22.46
CA TYR A 407 3.78 9.52 22.55
C TYR A 407 2.69 9.40 23.63
N THR A 408 1.91 8.33 23.59
CA THR A 408 0.76 8.16 24.49
C THR A 408 1.15 7.85 25.92
N TRP A 409 2.39 7.43 26.15
CA TRP A 409 2.95 7.20 27.48
C TRP A 409 3.49 8.48 28.11
N ASN A 410 4.28 9.26 27.37
CA ASN A 410 4.92 10.51 27.82
C ASN A 410 4.87 11.54 26.68
N ILE A 411 3.83 12.38 26.68
CA ILE A 411 3.55 13.38 25.65
C ILE A 411 4.60 14.48 25.66
N ASP A 412 4.99 14.94 26.85
CA ASP A 412 5.86 16.11 27.03
C ASP A 412 7.25 15.88 26.44
N ASP A 413 7.78 14.68 26.60
CA ASP A 413 9.14 14.31 26.16
C ASP A 413 9.17 13.59 24.80
N PHE A 414 8.03 13.49 24.11
CA PHE A 414 7.98 12.81 22.82
C PHE A 414 8.75 13.60 21.75
N GLU A 415 9.74 12.94 21.15
CA GLU A 415 10.48 13.44 20.00
C GLU A 415 10.48 12.39 18.89
N SER A 416 10.02 12.78 17.69
CA SER A 416 9.72 11.89 16.58
C SER A 416 10.93 11.14 16.03
N VAL A 417 12.06 11.85 15.82
CA VAL A 417 13.26 11.28 15.17
C VAL A 417 13.95 10.29 16.09
N THR A 418 14.25 10.70 17.32
CA THR A 418 14.92 9.84 18.32
C THR A 418 14.07 8.64 18.69
N THR A 419 12.72 8.82 18.75
CA THR A 419 11.81 7.71 19.00
C THR A 419 11.83 6.70 17.86
N TRP A 420 11.81 7.15 16.60
CA TRP A 420 11.85 6.27 15.43
C TRP A 420 13.18 5.49 15.35
N GLU A 421 14.31 6.16 15.56
CA GLU A 421 15.62 5.51 15.59
C GLU A 421 15.75 4.51 16.75
N ALA A 422 15.20 4.84 17.91
CA ALA A 422 15.14 3.92 19.03
C ALA A 422 14.23 2.70 18.72
N GLY A 423 13.11 2.92 18.05
CA GLY A 423 12.21 1.87 17.58
C GLY A 423 12.92 0.90 16.64
N LEU A 424 13.63 1.41 15.63
CA LEU A 424 14.41 0.58 14.70
C LEU A 424 15.52 -0.21 15.43
N ARG A 425 16.21 0.43 16.37
CA ARG A 425 17.23 -0.22 17.21
C ARG A 425 16.65 -1.35 18.04
N ARG A 426 15.47 -1.16 18.60
CA ARG A 426 14.84 -2.15 19.50
C ARG A 426 14.16 -3.29 18.75
N LEU A 427 13.47 -2.97 17.66
CA LEU A 427 12.76 -3.97 16.88
C LEU A 427 13.72 -4.80 16.02
N TYR A 428 14.80 -4.17 15.52
CA TYR A 428 15.70 -4.75 14.52
C TYR A 428 17.18 -4.56 14.87
N PRO A 429 17.66 -4.93 16.07
CA PRO A 429 18.99 -4.56 16.56
C PRO A 429 20.14 -5.00 15.65
N ARG A 430 20.03 -6.17 15.00
CA ARG A 430 21.05 -6.70 14.08
C ARG A 430 20.94 -6.15 12.66
N HIS A 431 19.77 -5.66 12.26
CA HIS A 431 19.44 -5.19 10.91
C HIS A 431 19.00 -3.73 10.91
N ARG A 432 19.41 -2.97 11.91
CA ARG A 432 18.97 -1.58 12.13
C ARG A 432 19.23 -0.70 10.92
N GLU A 433 20.45 -0.76 10.35
CA GLU A 433 20.82 0.11 9.23
C GLU A 433 20.05 -0.27 7.95
N ALA A 434 19.92 -1.56 7.66
CA ALA A 434 19.11 -2.01 6.53
C ALA A 434 17.65 -1.63 6.68
N MET A 435 17.07 -1.80 7.88
CA MET A 435 15.70 -1.36 8.18
C MET A 435 15.56 0.16 8.11
N LYS A 436 16.54 0.93 8.55
CA LYS A 436 16.53 2.39 8.46
C LYS A 436 16.44 2.84 7.01
N VAL A 437 17.27 2.28 6.14
CA VAL A 437 17.23 2.56 4.69
C VAL A 437 15.87 2.18 4.11
N PHE A 438 15.39 0.97 4.38
CA PHE A 438 14.10 0.51 3.85
C PHE A 438 12.94 1.39 4.33
N CYS A 439 12.84 1.67 5.62
CA CYS A 439 11.76 2.48 6.20
C CYS A 439 11.81 3.94 5.72
N ALA A 440 13.00 4.53 5.55
CA ALA A 440 13.16 5.88 5.04
C ALA A 440 12.61 6.07 3.62
N HIS A 441 12.60 4.99 2.81
CA HIS A 441 12.09 4.97 1.46
C HIS A 441 10.71 4.31 1.31
N ASN A 442 10.02 3.98 2.41
CA ASN A 442 8.70 3.37 2.40
C ASN A 442 7.80 4.02 3.46
N SER A 443 7.57 5.32 3.32
CA SER A 443 6.77 6.13 4.27
C SER A 443 5.84 7.14 3.59
N TYR A 444 5.87 7.23 2.25
CA TYR A 444 5.13 8.24 1.51
C TYR A 444 3.63 7.96 1.46
N LEU A 445 2.86 8.84 2.07
CA LEU A 445 1.41 8.90 1.91
C LEU A 445 1.06 10.08 1.01
N LEU A 446 0.34 9.80 -0.07
CA LEU A 446 -0.10 10.80 -1.05
C LEU A 446 -1.06 11.83 -0.45
N PRO A 447 -0.97 13.10 -0.86
CA PRO A 447 -2.08 14.02 -0.67
C PRO A 447 -3.33 13.46 -1.36
N ASN A 448 -4.44 13.38 -0.63
CA ASN A 448 -5.71 12.90 -1.17
C ASN A 448 -6.89 13.56 -0.44
N GLY A 449 -8.12 13.31 -0.87
CA GLY A 449 -9.33 13.87 -0.26
C GLY A 449 -9.61 13.40 1.18
N HIS A 450 -8.82 12.44 1.70
CA HIS A 450 -8.99 11.91 3.05
C HIS A 450 -7.99 12.48 4.05
N GLY A 451 -6.99 13.26 3.62
CA GLY A 451 -6.06 13.84 4.57
C GLY A 451 -4.78 14.41 3.96
N TYR A 452 -3.74 14.39 4.76
CA TYR A 452 -2.41 14.92 4.46
C TYR A 452 -1.48 13.86 3.83
N PHE A 453 -0.33 14.31 3.34
CA PHE A 453 0.73 13.41 2.91
C PHE A 453 1.80 13.24 4.00
N ARG A 454 2.57 12.16 3.89
CA ARG A 454 3.81 11.93 4.64
C ARG A 454 4.98 11.86 3.68
N GLU A 455 6.05 12.56 4.02
CA GLU A 455 7.30 12.56 3.25
C GLU A 455 8.07 11.26 3.43
N GLU A 456 8.84 10.91 2.42
CA GLU A 456 9.86 9.86 2.51
C GLU A 456 11.16 10.32 1.87
N SER A 457 12.25 9.59 2.08
CA SER A 457 13.55 9.87 1.48
C SER A 457 14.08 11.28 1.80
N VAL A 458 13.74 11.82 2.96
CA VAL A 458 13.92 13.25 3.31
C VAL A 458 15.35 13.73 3.08
N ASP A 459 16.34 12.90 3.42
CA ASP A 459 17.76 13.26 3.33
C ASP A 459 18.25 13.38 1.88
N ILE A 460 17.71 12.55 0.97
CA ILE A 460 18.13 12.47 -0.44
C ILE A 460 17.19 13.22 -1.39
N ALA A 461 15.95 13.54 -0.96
CA ALA A 461 14.94 14.17 -1.81
C ALA A 461 15.40 15.50 -2.47
N PRO A 462 16.11 16.40 -1.77
CA PRO A 462 16.63 17.61 -2.41
C PRO A 462 17.61 17.31 -3.55
N THR A 463 18.49 16.32 -3.38
CA THR A 463 19.43 15.86 -4.41
C THR A 463 18.69 15.22 -5.60
N ALA A 464 17.66 14.44 -5.30
CA ALA A 464 16.80 13.82 -6.30
C ALA A 464 16.09 14.89 -7.17
N GLN A 465 15.50 15.89 -6.54
CA GLN A 465 14.84 17.00 -7.27
C GLN A 465 15.82 17.79 -8.12
N ALA A 466 16.99 18.17 -7.55
CA ALA A 466 18.02 18.89 -8.28
C ALA A 466 18.51 18.13 -9.52
N PHE A 467 18.65 16.79 -9.40
CA PHE A 467 19.02 15.95 -10.54
C PHE A 467 17.93 15.92 -11.61
N ILE A 468 16.66 15.76 -11.24
CA ILE A 468 15.51 15.79 -12.16
C ILE A 468 15.47 17.14 -12.89
N ASP A 469 15.63 18.25 -12.18
CA ASP A 469 15.63 19.59 -12.78
C ASP A 469 16.80 19.77 -13.77
N SER A 470 17.96 19.22 -13.44
CA SER A 470 19.15 19.26 -14.32
C SER A 470 18.95 18.47 -15.63
N ILE A 471 18.27 17.31 -15.54
CA ILE A 471 17.89 16.50 -16.72
C ILE A 471 16.88 17.30 -17.58
N ALA A 472 15.87 17.88 -16.95
CA ALA A 472 14.87 18.69 -17.65
C ALA A 472 15.48 19.88 -18.39
N ALA A 473 16.59 20.42 -17.87
CA ALA A 473 17.39 21.48 -18.51
C ALA A 473 18.41 20.96 -19.56
N ASP A 474 18.42 19.66 -19.86
CA ASP A 474 19.40 18.98 -20.74
C ASP A 474 20.88 19.20 -20.30
N LYS A 475 21.08 19.29 -18.98
CA LYS A 475 22.41 19.48 -18.34
C LYS A 475 22.52 18.64 -17.06
N PRO A 476 22.61 17.30 -17.18
CA PRO A 476 22.64 16.40 -16.03
C PRO A 476 23.71 16.76 -15.00
N ASP A 477 23.33 16.91 -13.74
CA ASP A 477 24.24 17.12 -12.60
C ASP A 477 24.89 15.80 -12.20
N MET A 478 26.10 15.56 -12.71
CA MET A 478 26.84 14.32 -12.47
C MET A 478 27.23 14.14 -11.00
N LYS A 479 27.36 15.21 -10.22
CA LYS A 479 27.65 15.11 -8.77
C LYS A 479 26.43 14.62 -8.01
N ALA A 480 25.27 15.17 -8.29
CA ALA A 480 24.00 14.66 -7.77
C ALA A 480 23.76 13.20 -8.20
N GLY A 481 24.04 12.88 -9.47
CA GLY A 481 23.95 11.52 -10.00
C GLY A 481 24.81 10.49 -9.23
N GLN A 482 26.04 10.84 -8.84
CA GLN A 482 26.90 9.99 -8.02
C GLN A 482 26.33 9.73 -6.60
N LEU A 483 25.76 10.76 -5.97
CA LEU A 483 25.11 10.61 -4.66
C LEU A 483 23.88 9.71 -4.76
N LEU A 484 23.09 9.87 -5.80
CA LEU A 484 21.92 9.03 -6.06
C LEU A 484 22.31 7.58 -6.35
N GLN A 485 23.40 7.35 -7.10
CA GLN A 485 23.92 6.00 -7.31
C GLN A 485 24.27 5.30 -5.99
N LEU A 486 24.99 6.01 -5.10
CA LEU A 486 25.32 5.47 -3.77
C LEU A 486 24.07 5.11 -2.96
N GLU A 487 23.01 5.93 -3.06
CA GLU A 487 21.75 5.64 -2.37
C GLU A 487 21.03 4.43 -3.00
N PHE A 488 21.00 4.30 -4.32
CA PHE A 488 20.50 3.08 -4.97
C PHE A 488 21.28 1.82 -4.57
N ASP A 489 22.60 1.90 -4.46
CA ASP A 489 23.45 0.79 -3.98
C ASP A 489 23.13 0.43 -2.52
N ARG A 490 22.84 1.43 -1.66
CA ARG A 490 22.38 1.20 -0.28
C ARG A 490 21.02 0.51 -0.25
N MET A 491 20.08 0.89 -1.14
CA MET A 491 18.79 0.23 -1.27
C MET A 491 18.96 -1.25 -1.64
N VAL A 492 19.83 -1.57 -2.61
CA VAL A 492 20.14 -2.97 -2.99
C VAL A 492 20.72 -3.75 -1.81
N SER A 493 21.70 -3.16 -1.11
CA SER A 493 22.36 -3.80 0.03
C SER A 493 21.38 -4.09 1.16
N ALA A 494 20.52 -3.12 1.49
CA ALA A 494 19.50 -3.25 2.52
C ALA A 494 18.46 -4.33 2.17
N ALA A 495 17.95 -4.31 0.93
CA ALA A 495 16.99 -5.31 0.48
C ALA A 495 17.56 -6.73 0.55
N ARG A 496 18.80 -6.92 0.08
CA ARG A 496 19.47 -8.23 0.11
C ARG A 496 19.70 -8.72 1.53
N GLU A 497 20.17 -7.85 2.42
CA GLU A 497 20.35 -8.19 3.84
C GLU A 497 19.02 -8.66 4.44
N LEU A 498 17.93 -7.91 4.26
CA LEU A 498 16.63 -8.22 4.83
C LEU A 498 16.00 -9.48 4.22
N LYS A 499 16.19 -9.71 2.93
CA LYS A 499 15.66 -10.90 2.23
C LYS A 499 16.32 -12.22 2.66
N HIS A 500 17.56 -12.17 3.10
CA HIS A 500 18.35 -13.34 3.51
C HIS A 500 18.46 -13.49 5.01
N THR A 501 17.82 -12.62 5.78
CA THR A 501 17.87 -12.71 7.23
C THR A 501 17.01 -13.86 7.77
N SER A 502 17.50 -14.49 8.79
CA SER A 502 16.76 -15.46 9.58
C SER A 502 16.25 -14.80 10.87
N ASN A 503 15.37 -15.47 11.58
CA ASN A 503 14.80 -15.06 12.87
C ASN A 503 15.62 -13.93 13.61
N PRO A 504 14.99 -12.91 14.24
CA PRO A 504 13.53 -12.82 14.50
C PRO A 504 12.74 -12.00 13.47
N VAL A 505 13.39 -11.35 12.52
CA VAL A 505 12.74 -10.49 11.51
C VAL A 505 12.21 -11.24 10.30
N ALA A 506 12.35 -12.55 10.25
CA ALA A 506 11.86 -13.38 9.14
C ALA A 506 10.35 -13.22 8.91
N GLY A 507 9.54 -13.09 9.95
CA GLY A 507 8.10 -12.86 9.84
C GLY A 507 7.78 -11.54 9.14
N LEU A 508 8.45 -10.46 9.52
CA LEU A 508 8.35 -9.18 8.83
C LEU A 508 8.80 -9.29 7.36
N CYS A 509 9.97 -9.88 7.13
CA CYS A 509 10.52 -9.99 5.78
C CYS A 509 9.64 -10.84 4.86
N GLN A 510 8.95 -11.84 5.39
CA GLN A 510 7.96 -12.62 4.66
C GLN A 510 6.72 -11.78 4.34
N GLU A 511 6.21 -11.02 5.31
CA GLU A 511 5.05 -10.15 5.19
C GLU A 511 5.25 -9.05 4.13
N ILE A 512 6.44 -8.43 4.10
CA ILE A 512 6.77 -7.34 3.17
C ILE A 512 7.60 -7.79 1.96
N ARG A 513 7.66 -9.10 1.67
CA ARG A 513 8.51 -9.65 0.62
C ARG A 513 8.33 -8.99 -0.75
N PRO A 514 7.11 -8.72 -1.24
CA PRO A 514 6.93 -8.03 -2.52
C PRO A 514 7.58 -6.64 -2.56
N TRP A 515 7.51 -5.89 -1.46
CA TRP A 515 8.18 -4.58 -1.37
C TRP A 515 9.70 -4.69 -1.31
N LEU A 516 10.24 -5.71 -0.64
CA LEU A 516 11.69 -5.95 -0.62
C LEU A 516 12.21 -6.34 -2.02
N ASP A 517 11.46 -7.15 -2.75
CA ASP A 517 11.82 -7.53 -4.13
C ASP A 517 11.78 -6.31 -5.05
N GLN A 518 10.73 -5.51 -4.99
CA GLN A 518 10.61 -4.28 -5.76
C GLN A 518 11.69 -3.25 -5.37
N PHE A 519 12.03 -3.16 -4.09
CA PHE A 519 13.04 -2.23 -3.57
C PHE A 519 14.44 -2.58 -4.07
N GLU A 520 14.78 -3.88 -4.10
CA GLU A 520 16.04 -4.34 -4.70
C GLU A 520 16.10 -4.01 -6.19
N LEU A 521 15.04 -4.32 -6.94
CA LEU A 521 14.98 -4.07 -8.38
C LEU A 521 15.03 -2.56 -8.70
N CYS A 522 14.35 -1.74 -7.91
CA CYS A 522 14.43 -0.28 -8.02
C CYS A 522 15.87 0.21 -7.79
N GLY A 523 16.56 -0.33 -6.78
CA GLY A 523 17.95 -0.03 -6.51
C GLY A 523 18.87 -0.48 -7.66
N VAL A 524 18.71 -1.71 -8.17
CA VAL A 524 19.49 -2.23 -9.33
C VAL A 524 19.27 -1.37 -10.55
N ALA A 525 18.02 -1.07 -10.92
CA ALA A 525 17.70 -0.23 -12.06
C ALA A 525 18.29 1.18 -11.90
N GLY A 526 18.16 1.76 -10.71
CA GLY A 526 18.68 3.09 -10.40
C GLY A 526 20.21 3.16 -10.46
N ALA A 527 20.91 2.19 -9.87
CA ALA A 527 22.37 2.13 -9.94
C ALA A 527 22.86 1.94 -11.37
N SER A 528 22.19 1.08 -12.15
CA SER A 528 22.54 0.85 -13.56
C SER A 528 22.32 2.11 -14.42
N VAL A 529 21.19 2.80 -14.26
CA VAL A 529 20.91 4.01 -15.03
C VAL A 529 21.88 5.14 -14.67
N MET A 530 22.25 5.31 -13.39
CA MET A 530 23.24 6.32 -12.98
C MET A 530 24.63 5.97 -13.52
N THR A 531 25.01 4.69 -13.55
CA THR A 531 26.26 4.25 -14.17
C THR A 531 26.26 4.54 -15.66
N ALA A 532 25.14 4.31 -16.37
CA ALA A 532 25.00 4.62 -17.80
C ALA A 532 25.20 6.11 -18.10
N PHE A 533 24.73 7.02 -17.22
CA PHE A 533 25.02 8.46 -17.35
C PHE A 533 26.51 8.78 -17.30
N ALA A 534 27.26 8.09 -16.44
CA ALA A 534 28.70 8.31 -16.25
C ALA A 534 29.58 7.63 -17.30
N THR A 535 29.02 6.73 -18.10
CA THR A 535 29.73 5.88 -19.03
C THR A 535 29.62 6.43 -20.46
N LYS A 536 30.65 6.19 -21.29
CA LYS A 536 30.70 6.57 -22.71
C LYS A 536 30.82 5.31 -23.58
N ASP A 537 30.41 5.43 -24.84
CA ASP A 537 30.60 4.44 -25.88
C ASP A 537 29.83 3.11 -25.67
N GLU A 538 30.45 1.98 -25.97
CA GLU A 538 29.82 0.65 -25.97
C GLU A 538 29.27 0.21 -24.59
N TYR A 539 29.83 0.66 -23.50
CA TYR A 539 29.37 0.32 -22.16
C TYR A 539 28.06 1.03 -21.75
N LEU A 540 27.70 2.15 -22.41
CA LEU A 540 26.42 2.80 -22.20
C LEU A 540 25.26 1.83 -22.48
N PHE A 541 25.33 1.10 -23.57
CA PHE A 541 24.27 0.14 -23.93
C PHE A 541 24.15 -1.00 -22.92
N HIS A 542 25.27 -1.50 -22.41
CA HIS A 542 25.26 -2.57 -21.42
C HIS A 542 24.45 -2.14 -20.18
N TYR A 543 24.83 -1.03 -19.55
CA TYR A 543 24.10 -0.54 -18.35
C TYR A 543 22.68 -0.09 -18.66
N PHE A 544 22.44 0.45 -19.85
CA PHE A 544 21.07 0.79 -20.27
C PHE A 544 20.18 -0.45 -20.34
N PHE A 545 20.65 -1.55 -20.94
CA PHE A 545 19.89 -2.78 -21.02
C PHE A 545 19.75 -3.51 -19.68
N ASP A 546 20.72 -3.41 -18.79
CA ASP A 546 20.56 -3.86 -17.40
C ASP A 546 19.42 -3.10 -16.70
N THR A 547 19.30 -1.80 -16.95
CA THR A 547 18.18 -0.99 -16.46
C THR A 547 16.85 -1.46 -17.07
N VAL A 548 16.78 -1.67 -18.38
CA VAL A 548 15.60 -2.19 -19.08
C VAL A 548 15.14 -3.51 -18.48
N LYS A 549 16.10 -4.44 -18.26
CA LYS A 549 15.81 -5.74 -17.63
C LYS A 549 15.25 -5.57 -16.22
N ALA A 550 15.89 -4.77 -15.38
CA ALA A 550 15.42 -4.54 -13.99
C ALA A 550 14.04 -3.90 -13.96
N LEU A 551 13.75 -2.93 -14.85
CA LEU A 551 12.43 -2.33 -14.99
C LEU A 551 11.38 -3.33 -15.46
N TYR A 552 11.76 -4.26 -16.35
CA TYR A 552 10.89 -5.35 -16.76
C TYR A 552 10.54 -6.28 -15.58
N ASP A 553 11.56 -6.69 -14.82
CA ASP A 553 11.38 -7.54 -13.65
C ASP A 553 10.52 -6.84 -12.57
N MET A 554 10.60 -5.50 -12.44
CA MET A 554 9.73 -4.72 -11.54
C MET A 554 8.25 -4.83 -11.87
N ARG A 555 7.86 -5.01 -13.14
CA ARG A 555 6.45 -5.17 -13.54
C ARG A 555 5.81 -6.43 -12.97
N SER A 556 6.62 -7.42 -12.60
CA SER A 556 6.16 -8.70 -12.05
C SER A 556 5.96 -8.71 -10.54
N THR A 557 6.40 -7.66 -9.86
CA THR A 557 6.33 -7.58 -8.40
C THR A 557 4.93 -7.10 -7.98
N LEU A 558 3.98 -8.03 -7.97
CA LEU A 558 2.62 -7.75 -7.52
C LEU A 558 2.32 -8.44 -6.20
N ARG A 559 1.52 -7.76 -5.43
CA ARG A 559 0.94 -8.28 -4.23
C ARG A 559 -0.41 -8.94 -4.54
N SER A 560 -0.61 -10.16 -4.07
CA SER A 560 -1.87 -10.88 -4.18
C SER A 560 -2.28 -11.40 -2.81
N GLU A 561 -3.42 -10.94 -2.30
CA GLU A 561 -3.94 -11.34 -0.99
C GLU A 561 -5.42 -11.68 -1.06
N TRP A 562 -5.84 -12.57 -0.17
CA TRP A 562 -7.25 -12.93 0.01
C TRP A 562 -7.80 -12.19 1.22
N SER A 563 -8.90 -11.47 1.03
CA SER A 563 -9.66 -10.91 2.14
C SER A 563 -10.39 -12.00 2.93
N GLY A 564 -10.81 -11.69 4.16
CA GLY A 564 -11.65 -12.58 4.97
C GLY A 564 -12.99 -12.92 4.33
N SER A 565 -13.47 -12.10 3.39
CA SER A 565 -14.65 -12.35 2.55
C SER A 565 -14.36 -13.27 1.36
N GLY A 566 -13.14 -13.76 1.18
CA GLY A 566 -12.74 -14.61 0.07
C GLY A 566 -12.49 -13.88 -1.24
N VAL A 567 -12.42 -12.55 -1.22
CA VAL A 567 -12.07 -11.73 -2.37
C VAL A 567 -10.56 -11.64 -2.51
N ARG A 568 -10.04 -12.01 -3.67
CA ARG A 568 -8.64 -11.82 -4.00
C ARG A 568 -8.39 -10.38 -4.41
N MET A 569 -7.36 -9.79 -3.82
CA MET A 569 -6.90 -8.45 -4.15
C MET A 569 -5.50 -8.54 -4.76
N VAL A 570 -5.32 -7.90 -5.89
CA VAL A 570 -4.02 -7.78 -6.56
C VAL A 570 -3.73 -6.31 -6.74
N ASP A 571 -2.67 -5.85 -6.08
CA ASP A 571 -2.21 -4.46 -6.15
C ASP A 571 -0.76 -4.43 -6.63
N ASP A 572 -0.40 -3.42 -7.40
CA ASP A 572 1.01 -3.13 -7.68
C ASP A 572 1.74 -2.77 -6.39
N VAL A 573 3.02 -3.06 -6.37
CA VAL A 573 3.91 -2.68 -5.28
C VAL A 573 4.64 -1.40 -5.67
N GLU A 574 4.55 -0.38 -4.82
CA GLU A 574 5.24 0.89 -4.99
C GLU A 574 6.24 1.10 -3.84
N VAL A 575 7.48 1.43 -4.18
CA VAL A 575 8.57 1.70 -3.23
C VAL A 575 9.28 2.99 -3.59
N ALA A 576 9.85 3.68 -2.62
CA ALA A 576 10.65 4.88 -2.83
C ALA A 576 9.96 5.91 -3.75
N ALA A 577 8.63 6.03 -3.58
CA ALA A 577 7.75 6.65 -4.56
C ALA A 577 7.82 8.18 -4.57
N TYR A 578 8.40 8.79 -3.54
CA TYR A 578 8.53 10.25 -3.45
C TYR A 578 9.77 10.78 -4.17
N ALA A 579 10.93 10.10 -4.06
CA ALA A 579 12.18 10.61 -4.58
C ALA A 579 12.88 9.65 -5.56
N MET A 580 13.20 8.41 -5.13
CA MET A 580 14.12 7.56 -5.90
C MET A 580 13.46 6.96 -7.15
N THR A 581 12.20 6.52 -7.08
CA THR A 581 11.47 6.06 -8.26
C THR A 581 11.23 7.17 -9.28
N PRO A 582 10.86 8.42 -8.92
CA PRO A 582 10.84 9.55 -9.84
C PRO A 582 12.20 9.83 -10.52
N VAL A 583 13.30 9.77 -9.78
CA VAL A 583 14.65 9.90 -10.34
C VAL A 583 14.93 8.81 -11.38
N LEU A 584 14.68 7.55 -11.01
CA LEU A 584 14.86 6.41 -11.93
C LEU A 584 14.07 6.62 -13.22
N ASN A 585 12.80 7.00 -13.11
CA ASN A 585 11.94 7.20 -14.28
C ASN A 585 12.43 8.37 -15.15
N ALA A 586 12.80 9.49 -14.57
CA ALA A 586 13.30 10.66 -15.28
C ALA A 586 14.64 10.36 -15.98
N ALA A 587 15.57 9.74 -15.25
CA ALA A 587 16.88 9.36 -15.77
C ALA A 587 16.76 8.37 -16.91
N PHE A 588 15.94 7.33 -16.75
CA PHE A 588 15.72 6.32 -17.76
C PHE A 588 15.06 6.90 -19.03
N SER A 589 14.01 7.74 -18.86
CA SER A 589 13.36 8.41 -19.99
C SER A 589 14.34 9.28 -20.78
N TYR A 590 15.20 10.03 -20.09
CA TYR A 590 16.23 10.85 -20.73
C TYR A 590 17.23 10.00 -21.52
N LEU A 591 17.76 8.93 -20.92
CA LEU A 591 18.70 8.02 -21.60
C LEU A 591 18.04 7.27 -22.75
N ASN A 592 16.82 6.82 -22.60
CA ASN A 592 16.06 6.13 -23.65
C ASN A 592 15.90 7.05 -24.89
N ALA A 593 15.52 8.31 -24.68
CA ALA A 593 15.42 9.29 -25.75
C ALA A 593 16.79 9.56 -26.42
N ARG A 594 17.86 9.66 -25.63
CA ARG A 594 19.22 9.88 -26.12
C ARG A 594 19.74 8.68 -26.93
N VAL A 595 19.59 7.47 -26.41
CA VAL A 595 20.01 6.23 -27.10
C VAL A 595 19.26 6.06 -28.42
N TYR A 596 17.95 6.31 -28.43
CA TYR A 596 17.17 6.28 -29.67
C TYR A 596 17.67 7.31 -30.68
N ALA A 597 17.92 8.55 -30.25
CA ALA A 597 18.41 9.62 -31.13
C ALA A 597 19.80 9.29 -31.70
N GLU A 598 20.69 8.68 -30.92
CA GLU A 598 22.03 8.26 -31.35
C GLU A 598 21.95 7.13 -32.41
N LEU A 599 21.07 6.17 -32.22
CA LEU A 599 20.88 5.06 -33.16
C LEU A 599 20.15 5.49 -34.44
N SER A 600 19.05 6.22 -34.32
CA SER A 600 18.19 6.62 -35.42
C SER A 600 18.72 7.85 -36.21
N GLY A 601 19.53 8.68 -35.55
CA GLY A 601 19.90 10.01 -36.05
C GLY A 601 18.78 11.04 -35.98
N GLN A 602 17.69 10.73 -35.29
CA GLN A 602 16.48 11.57 -35.11
C GLN A 602 16.09 11.65 -33.66
N LYS A 603 15.57 12.80 -33.22
CA LYS A 603 14.97 12.88 -31.87
C LYS A 603 13.73 12.00 -31.83
N ARG A 604 13.61 11.24 -30.73
CA ARG A 604 12.38 10.50 -30.44
C ARG A 604 11.18 11.46 -30.44
N PRO A 605 10.12 11.17 -31.20
CA PRO A 605 8.91 11.98 -31.15
C PRO A 605 8.21 11.73 -29.81
N GLU A 606 8.42 12.61 -28.82
CA GLU A 606 7.65 12.61 -27.58
C GLU A 606 6.39 13.43 -27.75
N ALA A 607 5.23 12.78 -27.60
CA ALA A 607 3.97 13.50 -27.59
C ALA A 607 3.83 14.31 -26.29
N ARG A 608 3.56 15.60 -26.44
CA ARG A 608 3.24 16.50 -25.34
C ARG A 608 1.75 16.42 -25.03
N PHE A 609 1.40 16.12 -23.79
CA PHE A 609 0.01 16.13 -23.34
C PHE A 609 -0.47 17.57 -23.08
N THR A 610 -1.65 17.89 -23.60
CA THR A 610 -2.36 19.14 -23.37
C THR A 610 -3.85 18.86 -23.13
N ALA A 611 -4.52 19.75 -22.41
CA ALA A 611 -5.92 19.55 -22.08
C ALA A 611 -6.66 20.90 -22.01
N SER A 612 -7.95 20.88 -22.30
CA SER A 612 -8.82 22.06 -22.19
C SER A 612 -9.16 22.43 -20.74
N CYS A 613 -8.84 21.57 -19.79
CA CYS A 613 -9.12 21.77 -18.37
C CYS A 613 -8.14 20.97 -17.51
N GLY A 614 -8.06 21.29 -16.21
CA GLY A 614 -7.11 20.68 -15.30
C GLY A 614 -5.70 21.25 -15.47
N ASN A 615 -4.71 20.57 -14.87
CA ASN A 615 -3.29 20.93 -15.03
C ASN A 615 -2.59 19.84 -15.86
N PRO A 616 -2.41 20.04 -17.18
CA PRO A 616 -1.79 19.02 -18.04
C PRO A 616 -0.31 18.76 -17.73
N ASN A 617 0.35 19.61 -16.94
CA ASN A 617 1.75 19.40 -16.55
C ASN A 617 1.89 18.57 -15.27
N ALA A 618 0.86 18.52 -14.44
CA ALA A 618 0.85 17.67 -13.26
C ALA A 618 0.57 16.21 -13.69
N ASP A 619 1.42 15.30 -13.26
CA ASP A 619 1.23 13.85 -13.48
C ASP A 619 1.14 13.39 -14.96
N ALA A 620 1.56 14.22 -15.93
CA ALA A 620 1.49 13.89 -17.36
C ALA A 620 2.25 12.60 -17.74
N ALA A 621 3.26 12.22 -16.97
CA ALA A 621 3.98 10.96 -17.18
C ALA A 621 3.10 9.73 -16.95
N LYS A 622 2.08 9.82 -16.10
CA LYS A 622 1.19 8.72 -15.75
C LYS A 622 0.26 8.27 -16.87
N ILE A 623 0.05 9.10 -17.87
CA ILE A 623 -0.79 8.72 -19.03
C ILE A 623 -0.04 7.94 -20.11
N LYS A 624 1.25 7.66 -19.90
CA LYS A 624 2.12 6.99 -20.86
C LYS A 624 3.14 6.05 -20.21
N ASP A 625 2.90 5.64 -18.97
CA ASP A 625 3.81 4.77 -18.21
C ASP A 625 3.51 3.26 -18.40
N GLY A 626 2.52 2.93 -19.22
CA GLY A 626 2.09 1.55 -19.47
C GLY A 626 1.29 0.91 -18.34
N ARG A 627 0.78 1.73 -17.41
CA ARG A 627 0.05 1.28 -16.23
C ARG A 627 -1.37 1.82 -16.21
N THR A 628 -2.35 0.97 -16.02
CA THR A 628 -3.76 1.37 -15.92
C THR A 628 -4.21 1.72 -14.49
N ASN A 629 -3.33 1.53 -13.50
CA ASN A 629 -3.57 1.89 -12.09
C ASN A 629 -2.98 3.24 -11.68
N THR A 630 -2.16 3.86 -12.52
CA THR A 630 -1.74 5.26 -12.41
C THR A 630 -2.64 6.13 -13.29
N PHE A 631 -2.81 7.40 -12.97
CA PHE A 631 -3.68 8.27 -13.75
C PHE A 631 -3.35 9.76 -13.57
N TRP A 632 -3.71 10.53 -14.59
CA TRP A 632 -3.88 11.97 -14.54
C TRP A 632 -5.35 12.30 -14.32
N SER A 633 -5.68 13.33 -13.55
CA SER A 633 -7.06 13.76 -13.34
C SER A 633 -7.26 15.23 -13.71
N ASN A 634 -8.41 15.55 -14.27
CA ASN A 634 -8.82 16.94 -14.52
C ASN A 634 -9.22 17.70 -13.23
N ASN A 635 -9.35 16.99 -12.11
CA ASN A 635 -9.73 17.52 -10.79
C ASN A 635 -11.00 18.37 -10.82
N GLY A 636 -11.97 18.03 -11.68
CA GLY A 636 -13.22 18.76 -11.82
C GLY A 636 -14.27 17.97 -12.60
N PHE A 637 -15.52 18.43 -12.51
CA PHE A 637 -16.63 17.81 -13.25
C PHE A 637 -16.43 17.93 -14.75
N GLN A 638 -16.77 16.87 -15.46
CA GLN A 638 -16.74 16.82 -16.91
C GLN A 638 -17.75 17.81 -17.53
N LYS A 639 -17.36 18.36 -18.66
CA LYS A 639 -18.23 19.21 -19.49
C LYS A 639 -18.15 18.76 -20.94
N LYS A 640 -19.26 18.94 -21.68
CA LYS A 640 -19.28 18.72 -23.13
C LYS A 640 -18.20 19.55 -23.81
N ASP A 641 -17.60 19.01 -24.85
CA ASP A 641 -16.54 19.58 -25.66
C ASP A 641 -15.20 19.83 -24.94
N GLN A 642 -15.04 19.39 -23.70
CA GLN A 642 -13.70 19.25 -23.12
C GLN A 642 -12.88 18.25 -23.93
N TRP A 643 -11.59 18.54 -24.09
CA TRP A 643 -10.69 17.73 -24.90
C TRP A 643 -9.34 17.50 -24.19
N TYR A 644 -8.69 16.43 -24.57
CA TYR A 644 -7.41 15.93 -24.07
C TYR A 644 -6.58 15.50 -25.27
N CYS A 645 -5.37 16.06 -25.43
CA CYS A 645 -4.64 16.00 -26.69
C CYS A 645 -3.17 15.60 -26.51
N LEU A 646 -2.67 14.77 -27.40
CA LEU A 646 -1.26 14.49 -27.65
C LEU A 646 -0.77 15.30 -28.83
N ASP A 647 0.23 16.19 -28.65
CA ASP A 647 0.97 16.89 -29.71
C ASP A 647 2.30 16.17 -29.92
N HIS A 648 2.49 15.55 -31.06
CA HIS A 648 3.71 14.83 -31.44
C HIS A 648 4.82 15.78 -31.97
N GLY A 649 4.58 17.10 -31.99
CA GLY A 649 5.54 18.09 -32.47
C GLY A 649 5.67 18.12 -34.00
N SER A 650 5.45 17.01 -34.67
CA SER A 650 5.41 16.86 -36.13
C SER A 650 4.44 15.74 -36.52
N PRO A 651 3.95 15.70 -37.78
CA PRO A 651 3.05 14.63 -38.22
C PRO A 651 3.70 13.26 -38.16
N VAL A 652 3.06 12.32 -37.42
CA VAL A 652 3.47 10.91 -37.27
C VAL A 652 2.48 9.99 -37.99
N SER A 653 2.94 8.82 -38.42
CA SER A 653 2.04 7.77 -38.88
C SER A 653 1.29 7.16 -37.72
N ILE A 654 -0.04 7.02 -37.85
CA ILE A 654 -0.93 6.55 -36.80
C ILE A 654 -1.59 5.25 -37.24
N ASN A 655 -1.23 4.15 -36.58
CA ASN A 655 -1.76 2.81 -36.84
C ASN A 655 -2.87 2.43 -35.84
N ASN A 656 -2.81 2.99 -34.63
CA ASN A 656 -3.84 2.84 -33.63
C ASN A 656 -3.82 4.02 -32.65
N ILE A 657 -4.96 4.25 -32.02
CA ILE A 657 -5.13 5.23 -30.93
C ILE A 657 -5.84 4.49 -29.81
N SER A 658 -5.36 4.63 -28.58
CA SER A 658 -5.99 4.06 -27.39
C SER A 658 -6.01 5.05 -26.23
N LEU A 659 -7.10 5.02 -25.47
CA LEU A 659 -7.30 5.83 -24.28
C LEU A 659 -7.97 4.97 -23.21
N VAL A 660 -7.32 4.78 -22.07
CA VAL A 660 -7.84 4.11 -20.90
C VAL A 660 -8.16 5.17 -19.84
N MET A 661 -9.38 5.17 -19.35
CA MET A 661 -9.93 6.16 -18.42
C MET A 661 -10.51 5.48 -17.18
N GLY A 662 -10.87 6.28 -16.16
CA GLY A 662 -11.67 5.84 -15.02
C GLY A 662 -10.98 5.89 -13.66
N GLY A 663 -9.66 5.90 -13.62
CA GLY A 663 -8.90 5.89 -12.36
C GLY A 663 -9.19 4.67 -11.47
N PRO A 664 -8.81 4.66 -10.19
CA PRO A 664 -8.94 3.50 -9.29
C PRO A 664 -10.39 3.08 -9.01
N ARG A 665 -11.34 4.01 -9.12
CA ARG A 665 -12.77 3.75 -8.90
C ARG A 665 -13.53 3.43 -10.17
N GLN A 666 -12.88 3.52 -11.32
CA GLN A 666 -13.45 3.25 -12.66
C GLN A 666 -14.76 3.97 -13.00
N ARG A 667 -14.99 5.13 -12.39
CA ARG A 667 -16.18 5.97 -12.63
C ARG A 667 -15.86 7.26 -13.38
N ASP A 668 -14.57 7.63 -13.42
CA ASP A 668 -14.13 8.94 -13.89
C ASP A 668 -13.85 8.93 -15.40
N TYR A 669 -14.89 8.60 -16.20
CA TYR A 669 -14.87 8.60 -17.66
C TYR A 669 -16.21 9.15 -18.21
N PRO A 670 -16.28 9.67 -19.45
CA PRO A 670 -17.51 10.20 -20.03
C PRO A 670 -18.41 9.08 -20.56
N ASP A 671 -19.72 9.36 -20.70
CA ASP A 671 -20.64 8.45 -21.35
C ASP A 671 -20.29 8.25 -22.83
N CYS A 672 -19.83 9.31 -23.51
CA CYS A 672 -19.47 9.25 -24.91
C CYS A 672 -18.40 10.29 -25.25
N GLY A 673 -17.45 9.92 -26.13
CA GLY A 673 -16.46 10.82 -26.70
C GLY A 673 -16.00 10.38 -28.10
N VAL A 674 -15.16 11.18 -28.74
CA VAL A 674 -14.62 10.90 -30.08
C VAL A 674 -13.13 11.19 -30.13
N PHE A 675 -12.41 10.43 -30.96
CA PHE A 675 -11.05 10.81 -31.36
C PHE A 675 -11.10 11.75 -32.57
N GLU A 676 -10.22 12.70 -32.54
CA GLU A 676 -10.02 13.65 -33.62
C GLU A 676 -8.52 13.87 -33.85
N VAL A 677 -8.14 14.09 -35.10
CA VAL A 677 -6.75 14.37 -35.50
C VAL A 677 -6.64 15.72 -36.22
N SER A 678 -5.43 16.30 -36.19
CA SER A 678 -5.16 17.57 -36.82
C SER A 678 -3.66 17.70 -37.14
N ASP A 679 -3.34 18.45 -38.20
CA ASP A 679 -1.95 18.84 -38.49
C ASP A 679 -1.61 20.24 -37.95
N ASP A 680 -2.59 21.11 -37.78
CA ASP A 680 -2.43 22.50 -37.41
C ASP A 680 -2.92 22.85 -35.97
N GLY A 681 -3.58 21.89 -35.31
CA GLY A 681 -4.18 22.09 -33.98
C GLY A 681 -5.47 22.93 -33.97
N SER A 682 -5.96 23.36 -35.12
CA SER A 682 -7.15 24.20 -35.28
C SER A 682 -8.26 23.51 -36.09
N THR A 683 -7.90 22.81 -37.14
CA THR A 683 -8.83 22.05 -38.01
C THR A 683 -8.80 20.58 -37.61
N TRP A 684 -9.95 20.05 -37.21
CA TRP A 684 -10.04 18.71 -36.64
C TRP A 684 -10.89 17.78 -37.48
N GLN A 685 -10.39 16.59 -37.72
CA GLN A 685 -11.09 15.50 -38.39
C GLN A 685 -11.36 14.36 -37.40
N GLN A 686 -12.62 13.93 -37.32
CA GLN A 686 -12.98 12.77 -36.51
C GLN A 686 -12.39 11.47 -37.11
N VAL A 687 -11.89 10.62 -36.21
CA VAL A 687 -11.32 9.31 -36.56
C VAL A 687 -12.09 8.24 -35.79
N GLY A 688 -12.60 7.25 -36.54
CA GLY A 688 -13.43 6.20 -35.97
C GLY A 688 -14.85 6.65 -35.58
N SER A 689 -15.56 5.72 -34.95
CA SER A 689 -16.89 5.95 -34.41
C SER A 689 -16.87 6.57 -33.03
N PRO A 690 -17.95 7.17 -32.52
CA PRO A 690 -18.06 7.56 -31.12
C PRO A 690 -17.71 6.39 -30.16
N GLN A 691 -16.98 6.70 -29.11
CA GLN A 691 -16.46 5.76 -28.13
C GLN A 691 -17.29 5.83 -26.84
N TYR A 692 -17.56 4.70 -26.22
CA TYR A 692 -18.34 4.56 -25.00
C TYR A 692 -17.53 3.76 -23.96
N GLY A 693 -17.76 4.04 -22.69
CA GLY A 693 -17.10 3.32 -21.60
C GLY A 693 -15.73 3.89 -21.21
N ASN A 694 -15.04 3.17 -20.36
CA ASN A 694 -13.75 3.59 -19.78
C ASN A 694 -12.55 3.34 -20.70
N MET A 695 -12.75 2.69 -21.83
CA MET A 695 -11.72 2.44 -22.83
C MET A 695 -12.21 2.85 -24.23
N ALA A 696 -11.41 3.67 -24.88
CA ALA A 696 -11.64 4.12 -26.24
C ALA A 696 -10.48 3.63 -27.14
N VAL A 697 -10.79 2.99 -28.25
CA VAL A 697 -9.81 2.41 -29.17
C VAL A 697 -10.23 2.62 -30.62
N VAL A 698 -9.25 3.03 -31.44
CA VAL A 698 -9.39 3.07 -32.90
C VAL A 698 -8.23 2.32 -33.52
N ASP A 699 -8.50 1.24 -34.21
CA ASP A 699 -7.54 0.48 -35.02
C ASP A 699 -7.51 1.02 -36.45
N LEU A 700 -6.36 1.54 -36.85
CA LEU A 700 -6.09 2.09 -38.19
C LEU A 700 -5.04 1.25 -38.93
N SER A 701 -4.71 0.07 -38.43
CA SER A 701 -3.61 -0.78 -39.00
C SER A 701 -3.81 -1.08 -40.48
N LYS A 702 -5.07 -1.17 -40.95
CA LYS A 702 -5.40 -1.39 -42.38
C LYS A 702 -5.33 -0.11 -43.22
N ASN A 703 -5.56 1.04 -42.65
CA ASN A 703 -5.56 2.34 -43.32
C ASN A 703 -4.91 3.37 -42.36
N PRO A 704 -3.56 3.33 -42.22
CA PRO A 704 -2.85 4.30 -41.39
C PRO A 704 -3.10 5.73 -41.88
N LEU A 705 -3.20 6.63 -40.93
CA LEU A 705 -3.29 8.06 -41.25
C LEU A 705 -2.04 8.78 -40.74
N ARG A 706 -1.84 10.03 -41.15
CA ARG A 706 -0.75 10.86 -40.70
C ARG A 706 -1.28 12.14 -40.10
N ALA A 707 -0.89 12.46 -38.85
CA ALA A 707 -1.25 13.70 -38.18
C ALA A 707 -0.26 14.07 -37.09
N ARG A 708 -0.19 15.35 -36.74
CA ARG A 708 0.61 15.85 -35.62
C ARG A 708 -0.15 15.77 -34.30
N TYR A 709 -1.42 16.09 -34.28
CA TYR A 709 -2.25 16.15 -33.07
C TYR A 709 -3.26 15.03 -33.06
N VAL A 710 -3.41 14.37 -31.89
CA VAL A 710 -4.46 13.38 -31.62
C VAL A 710 -5.16 13.81 -30.36
N ARG A 711 -6.47 14.04 -30.39
CA ARG A 711 -7.25 14.36 -29.19
C ARG A 711 -8.47 13.49 -29.01
N PHE A 712 -8.86 13.34 -27.76
CA PHE A 712 -10.14 12.81 -27.36
C PHE A 712 -11.04 13.96 -26.91
N ARG A 713 -12.26 14.09 -27.45
CA ARG A 713 -13.21 15.12 -27.09
C ARG A 713 -14.49 14.51 -26.54
N ILE A 714 -14.97 15.04 -25.39
CA ILE A 714 -16.19 14.59 -24.73
C ILE A 714 -17.42 15.05 -25.51
N LEU A 715 -18.30 14.11 -25.88
CA LEU A 715 -19.63 14.41 -26.47
C LEU A 715 -20.72 14.42 -25.40
N THR A 716 -20.71 13.41 -24.50
CA THR A 716 -21.70 13.29 -23.41
C THR A 716 -20.93 13.11 -22.09
N PRO A 717 -20.92 14.15 -21.23
CA PRO A 717 -20.24 14.10 -19.95
C PRO A 717 -21.05 13.32 -18.91
N ARG A 718 -20.36 12.79 -17.90
CA ARG A 718 -20.94 12.32 -16.62
C ARG A 718 -20.77 13.37 -15.53
N PRO A 719 -21.56 13.33 -14.44
CA PRO A 719 -21.39 14.21 -13.28
C PRO A 719 -20.23 13.75 -12.39
N ASN A 720 -19.10 13.37 -12.99
CA ASN A 720 -17.89 12.88 -12.37
C ASN A 720 -16.67 13.66 -12.88
N TRP A 721 -15.52 13.46 -12.25
CA TRP A 721 -14.23 13.90 -12.78
C TRP A 721 -13.86 13.05 -14.02
N LEU A 722 -12.79 13.40 -14.69
CA LEU A 722 -12.18 12.55 -15.72
C LEU A 722 -10.78 12.17 -15.23
N SER A 723 -10.48 10.88 -15.26
CA SER A 723 -9.14 10.33 -14.99
C SER A 723 -8.65 9.59 -16.23
N ILE A 724 -7.46 9.94 -16.73
CA ILE A 724 -6.78 9.26 -17.84
C ILE A 724 -5.69 8.39 -17.27
N CYS A 725 -5.78 7.09 -17.48
CA CYS A 725 -4.75 6.12 -17.07
C CYS A 725 -3.68 5.95 -18.13
N GLU A 726 -4.10 5.76 -19.39
CA GLU A 726 -3.21 5.67 -20.54
C GLU A 726 -3.80 6.41 -21.74
N PHE A 727 -2.97 7.18 -22.45
CA PHE A 727 -3.31 7.77 -23.76
C PHE A 727 -2.15 7.51 -24.70
N ALA A 728 -2.34 6.62 -25.67
CA ALA A 728 -1.27 6.12 -26.50
C ALA A 728 -1.62 6.14 -28.00
N VAL A 729 -0.59 6.37 -28.80
CA VAL A 729 -0.62 6.26 -30.27
C VAL A 729 0.45 5.26 -30.66
N ASN A 730 0.11 4.27 -31.47
CA ASN A 730 0.98 3.20 -31.97
C ASN A 730 1.60 2.30 -30.87
N ARG A 731 1.01 2.26 -29.68
CA ARG A 731 1.46 1.38 -28.60
C ARG A 731 0.59 0.15 -28.48
N SER A 732 1.17 -0.93 -27.98
CA SER A 732 0.43 -2.12 -27.57
C SER A 732 -0.51 -1.79 -26.42
N LEU A 733 -1.72 -2.32 -26.51
CA LEU A 733 -2.72 -2.16 -25.47
C LEU A 733 -2.46 -3.17 -24.34
N PRO A 734 -2.61 -2.80 -23.08
CA PRO A 734 -2.70 -3.75 -21.99
C PRO A 734 -4.00 -4.56 -22.11
N PRO A 735 -4.12 -5.72 -21.45
CA PRO A 735 -5.40 -6.38 -21.24
C PRO A 735 -6.40 -5.44 -20.57
N TYR A 736 -7.67 -5.53 -20.95
CA TYR A 736 -8.71 -4.62 -20.45
C TYR A 736 -10.07 -5.32 -20.33
N VAL A 737 -10.96 -4.73 -19.56
CA VAL A 737 -12.33 -5.20 -19.42
C VAL A 737 -13.24 -4.39 -20.35
N ASP A 738 -13.94 -5.12 -21.23
CA ASP A 738 -14.96 -4.61 -22.13
C ASP A 738 -16.33 -5.13 -21.66
N THR A 739 -17.30 -4.25 -21.45
CA THR A 739 -18.60 -4.63 -20.89
C THR A 739 -19.71 -3.67 -21.33
N ASN A 740 -20.91 -4.21 -21.50
CA ASN A 740 -22.16 -3.45 -21.69
C ASN A 740 -23.01 -3.39 -20.41
N VAL A 741 -22.47 -3.86 -19.27
CA VAL A 741 -23.17 -3.90 -17.98
C VAL A 741 -23.02 -2.55 -17.29
N GLU A 742 -24.13 -1.88 -17.02
CA GLU A 742 -24.14 -0.60 -16.33
C GLU A 742 -23.61 -0.74 -14.90
N GLY A 743 -22.73 0.20 -14.49
CA GLY A 743 -22.12 0.21 -13.16
C GLY A 743 -21.05 -0.87 -12.94
N CYS A 744 -20.70 -1.64 -13.96
CA CYS A 744 -19.62 -2.63 -13.88
C CYS A 744 -18.25 -1.93 -13.97
N ASN A 745 -17.58 -1.78 -12.83
CA ASN A 745 -16.33 -1.03 -12.69
C ASN A 745 -15.16 -1.99 -12.46
N LEU A 746 -14.81 -2.80 -13.46
CA LEU A 746 -13.74 -3.77 -13.41
C LEU A 746 -12.51 -3.30 -14.18
N THR A 747 -11.32 -3.46 -13.57
CA THR A 747 -10.02 -3.29 -14.23
C THR A 747 -9.34 -4.62 -14.45
N ALA A 748 -8.61 -4.71 -15.56
CA ALA A 748 -7.68 -5.81 -15.74
C ALA A 748 -6.35 -5.52 -15.01
N HIS A 749 -5.73 -6.56 -14.52
CA HIS A 749 -4.33 -6.59 -14.06
C HIS A 749 -3.57 -7.68 -14.79
N THR A 750 -2.26 -7.57 -14.75
CA THR A 750 -1.35 -8.49 -15.40
C THR A 750 -0.16 -8.79 -14.46
N THR A 751 0.11 -10.08 -14.24
CA THR A 751 1.28 -10.58 -13.52
C THR A 751 2.08 -11.53 -14.42
N ASN A 752 3.21 -12.03 -13.94
CA ASN A 752 3.96 -13.08 -14.64
C ASN A 752 3.20 -14.40 -14.77
N THR A 753 2.18 -14.62 -13.96
CA THR A 753 1.49 -15.92 -13.87
C THR A 753 0.02 -15.84 -14.25
N GLU A 754 -0.55 -14.63 -14.35
CA GLU A 754 -1.97 -14.48 -14.68
C GLU A 754 -2.32 -13.10 -15.24
N ILE A 755 -3.42 -13.07 -16.00
CA ILE A 755 -4.19 -11.88 -16.35
C ILE A 755 -5.56 -12.03 -15.69
N GLY A 756 -6.03 -10.98 -15.04
CA GLY A 756 -7.31 -11.07 -14.36
C GLY A 756 -7.92 -9.72 -14.09
N ILE A 757 -8.96 -9.72 -13.28
CA ILE A 757 -9.61 -8.52 -12.81
C ILE A 757 -9.08 -8.15 -11.42
N ASN A 758 -8.98 -6.85 -11.17
CA ASN A 758 -8.76 -6.34 -9.84
C ASN A 758 -10.01 -6.50 -8.99
N ARG A 759 -9.83 -6.31 -7.68
CA ARG A 759 -10.85 -6.43 -6.65
C ARG A 759 -12.22 -5.88 -7.09
N VAL A 760 -13.25 -6.70 -6.96
CA VAL A 760 -14.65 -6.28 -7.06
C VAL A 760 -15.23 -6.13 -5.67
N MET A 761 -15.48 -4.89 -5.24
CA MET A 761 -16.14 -4.59 -3.96
C MET A 761 -17.66 -4.43 -4.13
N GLU A 762 -18.14 -4.23 -5.35
CA GLU A 762 -19.50 -3.83 -5.62
C GLU A 762 -20.31 -5.00 -6.24
N VAL A 763 -21.56 -5.09 -5.83
CA VAL A 763 -22.55 -5.93 -6.48
C VAL A 763 -23.06 -5.17 -7.68
N PHE A 764 -23.04 -5.78 -8.85
CA PHE A 764 -23.62 -5.21 -10.07
C PHE A 764 -24.67 -6.12 -10.66
N ARG A 765 -25.48 -5.58 -11.57
CA ARG A 765 -26.61 -6.27 -12.18
C ARG A 765 -26.36 -6.48 -13.65
N ILE A 766 -26.28 -7.75 -14.07
CA ILE A 766 -26.11 -8.13 -15.45
C ILE A 766 -27.50 -8.35 -16.06
N GLN A 767 -27.93 -7.47 -16.96
CA GLN A 767 -29.16 -7.61 -17.70
C GLN A 767 -29.09 -8.80 -18.69
N PRO A 768 -30.23 -9.30 -19.21
CA PRO A 768 -30.24 -10.28 -20.30
C PRO A 768 -29.32 -9.82 -21.46
N GLN A 769 -28.48 -10.71 -21.99
CA GLN A 769 -27.45 -10.43 -22.99
C GLN A 769 -26.34 -9.49 -22.50
N GLY A 770 -26.26 -9.23 -21.19
CA GLY A 770 -25.12 -8.53 -20.58
C GLY A 770 -23.86 -9.36 -20.66
N VAL A 771 -22.73 -8.71 -20.96
CA VAL A 771 -21.42 -9.34 -21.11
C VAL A 771 -20.35 -8.62 -20.31
N ILE A 772 -19.41 -9.39 -19.75
CA ILE A 772 -18.18 -8.90 -19.16
C ILE A 772 -17.04 -9.67 -19.84
N SER A 773 -16.23 -9.00 -20.62
CA SER A 773 -15.13 -9.58 -21.40
C SER A 773 -13.78 -9.09 -20.89
N LEU A 774 -12.90 -9.99 -20.48
CA LEU A 774 -11.49 -9.72 -20.32
C LEU A 774 -10.82 -9.87 -21.69
N ARG A 775 -10.52 -8.74 -22.33
CA ARG A 775 -9.93 -8.63 -23.66
C ARG A 775 -8.40 -8.70 -23.59
N LEU A 776 -7.84 -9.42 -24.50
CA LEU A 776 -6.40 -9.64 -24.67
C LEU A 776 -5.95 -9.08 -26.01
N PRO A 777 -5.31 -7.90 -26.05
CA PRO A 777 -4.86 -7.30 -27.31
C PRO A 777 -3.84 -8.18 -28.04
N THR A 778 -3.06 -8.99 -27.30
CA THR A 778 -2.19 -10.01 -27.84
C THR A 778 -2.79 -11.39 -27.52
N PRO A 779 -3.03 -12.27 -28.51
CA PRO A 779 -3.54 -13.61 -28.27
C PRO A 779 -2.58 -14.43 -27.40
N ILE A 780 -3.10 -15.19 -26.45
CA ILE A 780 -2.31 -16.02 -25.54
C ILE A 780 -2.82 -17.46 -25.47
N ALA A 781 -1.93 -18.40 -25.15
CA ALA A 781 -2.29 -19.76 -24.80
C ALA A 781 -2.49 -19.87 -23.28
N PRO A 782 -3.73 -20.05 -22.79
CA PRO A 782 -3.97 -20.07 -21.34
C PRO A 782 -3.47 -21.35 -20.70
N GLU A 783 -2.88 -21.24 -19.50
CA GLU A 783 -2.50 -22.39 -18.68
C GLU A 783 -3.69 -22.91 -17.84
N TRP A 784 -4.55 -21.99 -17.46
CA TRP A 784 -5.83 -22.27 -16.80
C TRP A 784 -6.73 -21.04 -16.89
N ILE A 785 -8.02 -21.21 -16.65
CA ILE A 785 -8.97 -20.13 -16.48
C ILE A 785 -9.77 -20.32 -15.19
N GLN A 786 -10.15 -19.23 -14.54
CA GLN A 786 -10.93 -19.28 -13.31
C GLN A 786 -11.99 -18.17 -13.27
N LEU A 787 -13.21 -18.55 -12.88
CA LEU A 787 -14.30 -17.66 -12.54
C LEU A 787 -14.83 -18.03 -11.16
N ASN A 788 -14.97 -17.07 -10.26
CA ASN A 788 -15.66 -17.23 -8.98
C ASN A 788 -16.70 -16.13 -8.79
N LEU A 789 -17.90 -16.54 -8.38
CA LEU A 789 -18.99 -15.65 -7.99
C LEU A 789 -19.29 -15.86 -6.51
N GLU A 790 -19.57 -14.79 -5.77
CA GLU A 790 -19.97 -14.89 -4.36
C GLU A 790 -21.45 -15.23 -4.22
N ASN A 791 -22.27 -14.83 -5.21
CA ASN A 791 -23.70 -15.05 -5.27
C ASN A 791 -24.12 -15.52 -6.67
N GLY A 792 -25.24 -16.20 -6.73
CA GLY A 792 -25.82 -16.72 -7.96
C GLY A 792 -25.13 -17.99 -8.49
N ASP A 793 -25.88 -18.84 -9.16
CA ASP A 793 -25.38 -20.04 -9.85
C ASP A 793 -25.33 -19.75 -11.36
N ILE A 794 -24.12 -19.51 -11.88
CA ILE A 794 -23.92 -19.19 -13.30
C ILE A 794 -24.54 -20.25 -14.23
N GLY A 795 -24.55 -21.52 -13.82
CA GLY A 795 -25.12 -22.60 -14.63
C GLY A 795 -26.62 -22.43 -14.92
N GLN A 796 -27.35 -21.65 -14.11
CA GLN A 796 -28.77 -21.40 -14.25
C GLN A 796 -29.07 -20.20 -15.19
N TRP A 797 -28.17 -19.22 -15.30
CA TRP A 797 -28.49 -18.00 -16.03
C TRP A 797 -27.45 -17.60 -17.08
N GLY A 798 -26.22 -18.12 -17.04
CA GLY A 798 -25.17 -17.66 -17.91
C GLY A 798 -24.17 -18.74 -18.31
N HIS A 799 -23.10 -18.30 -18.96
CA HIS A 799 -22.00 -19.16 -19.32
C HIS A 799 -20.70 -18.36 -19.49
N LEU A 800 -19.59 -19.07 -19.48
CA LEU A 800 -18.25 -18.57 -19.79
C LEU A 800 -17.87 -18.99 -21.21
N SER A 801 -17.38 -18.06 -22.02
CA SER A 801 -16.86 -18.35 -23.36
C SER A 801 -15.45 -17.79 -23.57
N LEU A 802 -14.73 -18.37 -24.53
CA LEU A 802 -13.41 -17.90 -24.98
C LEU A 802 -13.51 -17.52 -26.45
N SER A 803 -13.06 -16.32 -26.79
CA SER A 803 -12.85 -15.93 -28.19
C SER A 803 -11.48 -16.43 -28.63
N LEU A 804 -11.42 -17.22 -29.70
CA LEU A 804 -10.20 -17.80 -30.22
C LEU A 804 -9.53 -16.86 -31.25
N GLU A 805 -8.23 -17.02 -31.45
CA GLU A 805 -7.47 -16.25 -32.43
C GLU A 805 -8.01 -16.43 -33.86
N SER A 806 -8.56 -17.60 -34.19
CA SER A 806 -9.27 -17.87 -35.45
C SER A 806 -10.58 -17.12 -35.64
N GLY A 807 -11.04 -16.36 -34.63
CA GLY A 807 -12.32 -15.68 -34.61
C GLY A 807 -13.51 -16.58 -34.20
N LYS A 808 -13.26 -17.85 -33.85
CA LYS A 808 -14.30 -18.74 -33.33
C LYS A 808 -14.53 -18.48 -31.86
N GLU A 809 -15.76 -18.81 -31.41
CA GLU A 809 -16.12 -18.80 -29.99
C GLU A 809 -16.15 -20.23 -29.45
N HIS A 810 -15.56 -20.44 -28.27
CA HIS A 810 -15.55 -21.71 -27.56
C HIS A 810 -16.24 -21.54 -26.20
N ARG A 811 -17.43 -22.13 -26.07
CA ARG A 811 -18.16 -22.13 -24.81
C ARG A 811 -17.57 -23.15 -23.85
N ILE A 812 -17.24 -22.70 -22.63
CA ILE A 812 -16.69 -23.57 -21.59
C ILE A 812 -17.78 -24.51 -21.07
N GLN A 813 -17.53 -25.79 -21.18
CA GLN A 813 -18.37 -26.86 -20.63
C GLN A 813 -17.67 -27.40 -19.37
N ALA A 814 -17.70 -26.65 -18.26
CA ALA A 814 -17.16 -27.08 -17.00
C ALA A 814 -18.27 -27.20 -15.96
N GLU A 815 -18.11 -28.18 -15.06
CA GLU A 815 -18.99 -28.32 -13.92
C GLU A 815 -18.85 -27.11 -12.98
N VAL A 816 -19.95 -26.44 -12.70
CA VAL A 816 -20.00 -25.33 -11.73
C VAL A 816 -20.06 -25.95 -10.33
N LYS A 817 -18.99 -25.79 -9.54
CA LYS A 817 -18.96 -26.21 -8.15
C LYS A 817 -18.90 -24.99 -7.24
N ASN A 818 -19.90 -24.82 -6.38
CA ASN A 818 -19.95 -23.72 -5.43
C ASN A 818 -19.73 -22.34 -6.08
N ASN A 819 -20.41 -22.06 -7.21
CA ASN A 819 -20.26 -20.83 -7.99
C ASN A 819 -18.86 -20.59 -8.55
N ARG A 820 -18.07 -21.66 -8.75
CA ARG A 820 -16.71 -21.61 -9.29
C ARG A 820 -16.59 -22.45 -10.55
N ILE A 821 -15.91 -21.88 -11.54
CA ILE A 821 -15.42 -22.59 -12.71
C ILE A 821 -13.91 -22.53 -12.68
N PHE A 822 -13.25 -23.69 -12.76
CA PHE A 822 -11.81 -23.77 -12.92
C PHE A 822 -11.49 -24.82 -13.98
N VAL A 823 -10.77 -24.39 -15.03
CA VAL A 823 -10.45 -25.22 -16.19
C VAL A 823 -8.95 -25.20 -16.40
N LYS A 824 -8.33 -26.38 -16.44
CA LYS A 824 -6.89 -26.53 -16.68
C LYS A 824 -6.59 -26.57 -18.16
N LYS A 825 -5.33 -26.32 -18.52
CA LYS A 825 -4.80 -26.29 -19.89
C LYS A 825 -5.23 -27.47 -20.78
N ASN A 826 -5.21 -28.69 -20.26
CA ASN A 826 -5.58 -29.88 -21.00
C ASN A 826 -7.08 -30.02 -21.33
N GLN A 827 -7.90 -29.15 -20.74
CA GLN A 827 -9.35 -29.04 -20.95
C GLN A 827 -9.72 -27.81 -21.80
N LEU A 828 -8.74 -26.97 -22.12
CA LEU A 828 -8.90 -25.76 -22.92
C LEU A 828 -8.67 -26.07 -24.40
N PRO A 829 -9.21 -25.26 -25.33
CA PRO A 829 -8.87 -25.37 -26.74
C PRO A 829 -7.36 -25.20 -26.92
N GLY A 830 -6.77 -25.99 -27.80
CA GLY A 830 -5.33 -25.91 -28.11
C GLY A 830 -4.93 -24.65 -28.88
N GLU A 831 -5.87 -23.78 -29.18
CA GLU A 831 -5.72 -22.52 -29.88
C GLU A 831 -5.54 -21.36 -28.88
N ARG A 832 -4.84 -20.29 -29.29
CA ARG A 832 -4.67 -19.06 -28.50
C ARG A 832 -6.01 -18.31 -28.41
N ILE A 833 -6.22 -17.61 -27.29
CA ILE A 833 -7.44 -16.84 -27.03
C ILE A 833 -7.19 -15.33 -27.08
N THR A 834 -8.21 -14.59 -27.48
CA THR A 834 -8.23 -13.12 -27.54
C THR A 834 -9.18 -12.51 -26.51
N ALA A 835 -10.07 -13.30 -25.91
CA ALA A 835 -10.92 -12.85 -24.82
C ALA A 835 -11.45 -14.02 -23.98
N MET A 836 -11.76 -13.72 -22.71
CA MET A 836 -12.59 -14.56 -21.85
C MET A 836 -13.85 -13.75 -21.46
N THR A 837 -15.04 -14.28 -21.72
CA THR A 837 -16.29 -13.54 -21.62
C THR A 837 -17.30 -14.27 -20.73
N LEU A 838 -17.81 -13.57 -19.72
CA LEU A 838 -18.98 -13.96 -18.95
C LEU A 838 -20.23 -13.39 -19.62
N VAL A 839 -21.24 -14.24 -19.88
CA VAL A 839 -22.45 -13.86 -20.60
C VAL A 839 -23.67 -14.22 -19.76
N ASN A 840 -24.60 -13.27 -19.56
CA ASN A 840 -25.95 -13.59 -19.12
C ASN A 840 -26.80 -14.03 -20.32
N SER A 841 -26.97 -15.31 -20.50
CA SER A 841 -27.82 -15.90 -21.54
C SER A 841 -29.27 -16.18 -21.08
N GLY A 842 -29.60 -15.84 -19.84
CA GLY A 842 -30.95 -15.95 -19.28
C GLY A 842 -31.89 -14.82 -19.72
N ASN A 843 -33.15 -14.91 -19.30
CA ASN A 843 -34.20 -13.94 -19.62
C ASN A 843 -34.44 -12.91 -18.49
N SER A 844 -33.68 -12.95 -17.41
CA SER A 844 -33.80 -12.05 -16.26
C SER A 844 -32.48 -11.40 -15.90
N GLU A 845 -32.57 -10.22 -15.29
CA GLU A 845 -31.43 -9.54 -14.69
C GLU A 845 -30.87 -10.37 -13.52
N GLN A 846 -29.55 -10.46 -13.42
CA GLN A 846 -28.84 -11.21 -12.38
C GLN A 846 -27.99 -10.26 -11.52
N GLU A 847 -28.17 -10.35 -10.22
CA GLU A 847 -27.29 -9.67 -9.26
C GLU A 847 -26.04 -10.51 -9.03
N VAL A 848 -24.86 -9.97 -9.33
CA VAL A 848 -23.60 -10.68 -9.36
C VAL A 848 -22.56 -9.95 -8.55
N LYS A 849 -21.81 -10.71 -7.72
CA LYS A 849 -20.57 -10.29 -7.11
C LYS A 849 -19.45 -11.18 -7.62
N LEU A 850 -18.70 -10.66 -8.55
CA LEU A 850 -17.57 -11.35 -9.19
C LEU A 850 -16.32 -11.20 -8.33
N THR A 851 -15.71 -12.30 -7.91
CA THR A 851 -14.55 -12.29 -7.02
C THR A 851 -13.25 -12.71 -7.70
N ILE A 852 -13.34 -13.57 -8.71
CA ILE A 852 -12.21 -13.98 -9.56
C ILE A 852 -12.68 -14.09 -11.00
N PHE A 853 -11.90 -13.54 -11.91
CA PHE A 853 -12.07 -13.67 -13.35
C PHE A 853 -10.70 -13.59 -14.01
N ASN A 854 -9.97 -14.72 -13.96
CA ASN A 854 -8.54 -14.76 -14.25
C ASN A 854 -8.18 -15.82 -15.28
N ILE A 855 -7.14 -15.56 -16.03
CA ILE A 855 -6.50 -16.42 -17.02
C ILE A 855 -5.07 -16.66 -16.54
N GLY A 856 -4.72 -17.92 -16.27
CA GLY A 856 -3.35 -18.30 -15.96
C GLY A 856 -2.48 -18.30 -17.21
N ILE A 857 -1.30 -17.77 -17.06
CA ILE A 857 -0.31 -17.63 -18.12
C ILE A 857 1.06 -18.11 -17.64
N THR A 858 1.95 -18.34 -18.54
CA THR A 858 3.35 -18.50 -18.24
C THR A 858 4.07 -17.14 -18.38
N GLU A 859 5.22 -16.97 -17.72
CA GLU A 859 5.96 -15.70 -17.60
C GLU A 859 6.14 -14.92 -18.90
N ASP A 860 6.26 -15.61 -20.04
CA ASP A 860 6.58 -14.97 -21.32
C ASP A 860 5.33 -14.70 -22.20
N ALA A 861 4.10 -14.78 -21.67
CA ALA A 861 2.88 -14.66 -22.48
C ALA A 861 2.60 -13.24 -23.01
N PHE A 862 3.33 -12.22 -22.53
CA PHE A 862 2.97 -10.83 -22.74
C PHE A 862 3.60 -10.14 -23.93
N ASP A 863 4.82 -10.45 -24.28
CA ASP A 863 5.62 -9.60 -25.15
C ASP A 863 5.89 -10.30 -26.50
N THR A 864 4.82 -10.82 -27.11
CA THR A 864 4.83 -11.32 -28.48
C THR A 864 4.09 -10.38 -29.46
N ASP A 865 3.91 -9.12 -29.07
CA ASP A 865 3.33 -8.10 -29.92
C ASP A 865 4.42 -7.49 -30.81
N THR A 866 4.32 -7.71 -32.12
CA THR A 866 5.29 -7.16 -33.09
C THR A 866 5.23 -5.63 -33.22
N ARG A 867 4.21 -4.97 -32.67
CA ARG A 867 4.14 -3.49 -32.63
C ARG A 867 5.17 -2.90 -31.67
N SER A 868 5.56 -3.63 -30.62
CA SER A 868 6.57 -3.18 -29.65
C SER A 868 7.95 -2.96 -30.21
N ILE A 869 8.27 -3.53 -31.40
CA ILE A 869 9.59 -3.38 -32.03
C ILE A 869 9.68 -2.19 -32.99
N SER A 870 8.68 -1.36 -33.10
CA SER A 870 8.65 -0.19 -33.98
C SER A 870 7.87 0.99 -33.41
N ASP A 871 7.73 1.03 -32.09
CA ASP A 871 7.00 2.08 -31.38
C ASP A 871 7.89 3.28 -30.98
N GLY A 872 9.18 3.22 -31.28
CA GLY A 872 10.17 4.24 -30.93
C GLY A 872 10.56 4.20 -29.45
N ASP A 873 10.29 3.11 -28.75
CA ASP A 873 10.57 2.92 -27.34
C ASP A 873 11.48 1.72 -27.09
N ILE A 874 12.79 1.97 -26.91
CA ILE A 874 13.75 0.88 -26.65
C ILE A 874 13.49 0.15 -25.32
N ALA A 875 12.62 0.68 -24.47
CA ALA A 875 12.20 0.02 -23.24
C ALA A 875 11.17 -1.09 -23.45
N THR A 876 10.44 -1.06 -24.56
CA THR A 876 9.52 -2.14 -24.94
C THR A 876 10.27 -3.25 -25.69
N ALA A 877 9.73 -4.45 -25.72
CA ALA A 877 10.39 -5.56 -26.40
C ALA A 877 9.40 -6.64 -26.85
N TYR A 878 9.76 -7.32 -27.95
CA TYR A 878 9.20 -8.61 -28.33
C TYR A 878 10.04 -9.73 -27.73
N LEU A 879 9.41 -10.62 -26.94
CA LEU A 879 10.11 -11.75 -26.32
C LEU A 879 10.07 -13.00 -27.22
N CYS A 880 11.22 -13.40 -27.70
CA CYS A 880 11.36 -14.63 -28.50
C CYS A 880 11.37 -15.92 -27.68
N GLY A 881 11.20 -15.84 -26.37
CA GLY A 881 11.18 -16.98 -25.46
C GLY A 881 10.03 -17.96 -25.70
N LYS A 882 8.90 -17.48 -26.22
CA LYS A 882 7.72 -18.31 -26.47
C LYS A 882 7.30 -18.49 -27.89
N ALA A 883 7.43 -17.47 -28.70
CA ALA A 883 7.13 -17.54 -30.13
C ALA A 883 8.36 -17.19 -30.93
N ALA A 884 8.56 -17.85 -32.07
CA ALA A 884 9.49 -17.34 -33.05
C ALA A 884 9.04 -15.95 -33.50
N LEU A 885 9.99 -15.05 -33.72
CA LEU A 885 9.71 -13.76 -34.36
C LEU A 885 9.64 -14.02 -35.87
N ASP A 886 8.52 -13.73 -36.49
CA ASP A 886 8.30 -13.71 -37.92
C ASP A 886 7.48 -12.46 -38.25
N VAL A 887 8.18 -11.42 -38.75
CA VAL A 887 7.52 -10.14 -39.06
C VAL A 887 8.00 -9.58 -40.37
N THR A 888 7.09 -9.09 -41.21
CA THR A 888 7.38 -8.33 -42.42
C THR A 888 7.13 -6.85 -42.13
N MET A 889 8.12 -6.02 -42.38
CA MET A 889 8.06 -4.58 -42.19
C MET A 889 8.25 -3.82 -43.47
N PRO A 890 7.43 -2.80 -43.77
CA PRO A 890 7.65 -1.95 -44.95
C PRO A 890 8.90 -1.10 -44.75
N VAL A 891 9.69 -0.96 -45.80
CA VAL A 891 10.89 -0.11 -45.82
C VAL A 891 10.45 1.32 -46.16
N PRO A 892 10.70 2.31 -45.24
CA PRO A 892 10.42 3.71 -45.55
C PRO A 892 11.20 4.21 -46.75
N ALA A 893 10.58 5.11 -47.54
CA ALA A 893 11.23 5.69 -48.71
C ALA A 893 12.53 6.42 -48.34
N GLY A 894 13.64 6.08 -49.01
CA GLY A 894 14.95 6.68 -48.78
C GLY A 894 15.79 6.00 -47.69
N ALA A 895 15.27 5.02 -46.96
CA ALA A 895 16.05 4.27 -45.95
C ALA A 895 17.14 3.44 -46.65
N GLN A 896 18.35 3.43 -46.10
CA GLN A 896 19.51 2.69 -46.59
C GLN A 896 20.05 1.66 -45.58
N GLU A 897 19.73 1.85 -44.30
CA GLU A 897 20.18 1.00 -43.20
C GLU A 897 18.99 0.54 -42.38
N LEU A 898 19.06 -0.69 -41.88
CA LEU A 898 18.21 -1.26 -40.86
C LEU A 898 19.06 -1.51 -39.61
N ILE A 899 18.58 -1.10 -38.44
CA ILE A 899 19.21 -1.36 -37.16
C ILE A 899 18.24 -2.16 -36.31
N THR A 900 18.69 -3.27 -35.75
CA THR A 900 17.95 -4.05 -34.76
C THR A 900 18.58 -3.87 -33.38
N VAL A 901 17.75 -3.60 -32.38
CA VAL A 901 18.15 -3.36 -31.00
C VAL A 901 17.55 -4.45 -30.12
N GLY A 902 18.38 -5.16 -29.35
CA GLY A 902 17.97 -6.30 -28.52
C GLY A 902 19.13 -7.24 -28.24
N ASN A 903 18.89 -8.34 -27.58
CA ASN A 903 19.93 -9.38 -27.36
C ASN A 903 19.92 -10.49 -28.39
N ILE A 904 19.23 -10.30 -29.49
CA ILE A 904 19.14 -11.27 -30.60
C ILE A 904 19.73 -10.72 -31.88
N GLN A 905 20.23 -11.62 -32.70
CA GLN A 905 20.52 -11.36 -34.12
C GLN A 905 19.39 -11.97 -34.95
N CYS A 906 18.61 -11.13 -35.60
CA CYS A 906 17.62 -11.58 -36.58
C CYS A 906 18.24 -12.06 -37.88
N GLN A 907 17.64 -13.08 -38.49
CA GLN A 907 17.80 -13.32 -39.90
C GLN A 907 16.93 -12.30 -40.65
N VAL A 908 17.54 -11.54 -41.57
CA VAL A 908 16.83 -10.46 -42.24
C VAL A 908 16.87 -10.74 -43.75
N SER A 909 15.69 -10.93 -44.35
CA SER A 909 15.57 -10.99 -45.83
C SER A 909 15.37 -9.56 -46.35
N GLY A 910 16.05 -9.22 -47.46
CA GLY A 910 16.01 -7.88 -48.04
C GLY A 910 17.09 -6.92 -47.49
N ALA A 911 18.00 -7.42 -46.61
CA ALA A 911 19.14 -6.67 -46.12
C ALA A 911 20.35 -7.58 -45.82
N THR A 912 21.54 -7.00 -45.77
CA THR A 912 22.81 -7.71 -45.50
C THR A 912 23.43 -7.19 -44.22
N LEU A 913 23.77 -8.07 -43.26
CA LEU A 913 24.43 -7.72 -42.01
C LEU A 913 25.78 -7.03 -42.27
N THR A 914 25.97 -5.84 -41.72
CA THR A 914 27.20 -5.05 -41.85
C THR A 914 27.97 -4.96 -40.54
N SER A 915 27.29 -4.99 -39.41
CA SER A 915 27.90 -4.94 -38.08
C SER A 915 27.05 -5.68 -37.06
N LYS A 916 27.72 -6.37 -36.14
CA LYS A 916 27.09 -7.10 -35.02
C LYS A 916 27.72 -6.67 -33.70
N GLY A 917 26.93 -6.09 -32.83
CA GLY A 917 27.25 -5.86 -31.43
C GLY A 917 26.47 -6.80 -30.50
N GLU A 918 26.67 -6.66 -29.22
CA GLU A 918 25.94 -7.44 -28.18
C GLU A 918 24.44 -7.12 -28.21
N HIS A 919 24.09 -5.83 -28.30
CA HIS A 919 22.71 -5.35 -28.25
C HIS A 919 22.24 -4.65 -29.53
N VAL A 920 23.13 -4.36 -30.46
CA VAL A 920 22.82 -3.61 -31.70
C VAL A 920 23.40 -4.32 -32.89
N SER A 921 22.56 -4.66 -33.86
CA SER A 921 23.00 -5.17 -35.15
C SER A 921 22.58 -4.22 -36.28
N ARG A 922 23.45 -4.03 -37.27
CA ARG A 922 23.23 -3.14 -38.43
C ARG A 922 23.22 -3.91 -39.73
N TYR A 923 22.30 -3.55 -40.60
CA TYR A 923 22.11 -4.20 -41.89
C TYR A 923 22.01 -3.13 -42.97
N LYS A 924 22.69 -3.35 -44.09
CA LYS A 924 22.52 -2.56 -45.29
C LYS A 924 21.32 -3.09 -46.06
N LEU A 925 20.37 -2.23 -46.38
CA LEU A 925 19.19 -2.58 -47.18
C LEU A 925 19.58 -2.89 -48.63
N ALA A 926 18.89 -3.85 -49.21
CA ALA A 926 19.07 -4.15 -50.63
C ALA A 926 18.55 -2.97 -51.48
N PRO A 927 19.19 -2.63 -52.60
CA PRO A 927 18.71 -1.56 -53.47
C PRO A 927 17.27 -1.83 -53.93
N GLY A 928 16.40 -0.87 -53.69
CA GLY A 928 14.99 -0.96 -54.09
C GLY A 928 14.13 -1.86 -53.21
N ALA A 929 14.60 -2.27 -51.99
CA ALA A 929 13.81 -3.03 -51.04
C ALA A 929 12.58 -2.22 -50.61
N THR A 930 11.38 -2.76 -50.75
CA THR A 930 10.13 -2.19 -50.30
C THR A 930 9.64 -2.80 -48.98
N GLU A 931 10.16 -3.97 -48.63
CA GLU A 931 9.90 -4.68 -47.40
C GLU A 931 11.13 -5.44 -46.92
N VAL A 932 11.20 -5.70 -45.61
CA VAL A 932 12.15 -6.61 -44.98
C VAL A 932 11.40 -7.63 -44.17
N LYS A 933 11.92 -8.88 -44.10
CA LYS A 933 11.39 -9.91 -43.21
C LYS A 933 12.42 -10.23 -42.16
N LEU A 934 12.01 -10.10 -40.91
CA LEU A 934 12.83 -10.48 -39.77
C LEU A 934 12.34 -11.83 -39.22
N HIS A 935 13.30 -12.74 -39.04
CA HIS A 935 13.06 -14.04 -38.44
C HIS A 935 14.05 -14.31 -37.32
N HIS A 936 13.54 -14.79 -36.16
CA HIS A 936 14.35 -15.36 -35.10
C HIS A 936 13.63 -16.59 -34.52
N PRO A 937 14.33 -17.76 -34.39
CA PRO A 937 13.69 -18.94 -33.80
C PRO A 937 13.36 -18.70 -32.34
N LYS A 938 12.38 -19.45 -31.84
CA LYS A 938 12.04 -19.44 -30.40
C LYS A 938 13.28 -19.82 -29.58
N LYS A 939 13.70 -18.91 -28.68
CA LYS A 939 14.84 -19.11 -27.78
C LYS A 939 14.62 -18.40 -26.46
N GLN A 940 14.77 -19.13 -25.35
CA GLN A 940 14.64 -18.58 -24.00
C GLN A 940 15.56 -17.38 -23.77
N HIS A 941 15.11 -16.40 -22.99
CA HIS A 941 15.81 -15.16 -22.66
C HIS A 941 16.25 -14.31 -23.87
N SER A 942 15.56 -14.45 -24.99
CA SER A 942 15.84 -13.69 -26.22
C SER A 942 14.75 -12.66 -26.47
N PHE A 943 15.16 -11.42 -26.77
CA PHE A 943 14.23 -10.30 -26.99
C PHE A 943 14.76 -9.33 -28.06
N LEU A 944 13.84 -8.71 -28.79
CA LEU A 944 14.07 -7.61 -29.72
C LEU A 944 13.30 -6.37 -29.24
N ASN A 945 14.02 -5.28 -28.93
CA ASN A 945 13.44 -4.06 -28.40
C ASN A 945 12.95 -3.12 -29.50
N GLU A 946 13.76 -2.91 -30.56
CA GLU A 946 13.41 -1.91 -31.55
C GLU A 946 14.01 -2.25 -32.90
N VAL A 947 13.33 -1.85 -33.97
CA VAL A 947 13.77 -1.91 -35.37
C VAL A 947 13.74 -0.50 -35.94
N ILE A 948 14.90 0.03 -36.28
CA ILE A 948 15.06 1.41 -36.76
C ILE A 948 15.48 1.38 -38.22
N PHE A 949 14.79 2.11 -39.09
CA PHE A 949 15.18 2.38 -40.46
C PHE A 949 15.88 3.75 -40.53
N LYS A 950 17.06 3.77 -41.21
CA LYS A 950 17.87 4.97 -41.37
C LYS A 950 18.24 5.26 -42.79
#